data_6cb56d8ac2e664eb4d14b2ae17feddfd
#
_entry.id   6cb56d8ac2e664eb4d14b2ae17feddfd
#
_cell.length_a   1.000
_cell.length_b   1.000
_cell.length_c   1.000
_cell.angle_alpha   90.00
_cell.angle_beta   90.00
_cell.angle_gamma   90.00
#
_symmetry.space_group_name_H-M   'P 1'
#
loop_
_entity.id
_entity.type
_entity.pdbx_description
1 polymer ?
#
loop_
_entity_poly.entity_id
_entity_poly.type
_entity_poly.pdbx_seq_one_letter_code
_entity_poly.pdbx_strand_id
1 'polypeptide(L)'
;MRKSPVRRARRSLGAAVPLALALALAVGLPAQQADARTATPASAPSAAPAPAAHGARHTGAPPAAQSATTAAGHTGRGRLKASELPPLAASDDALKEPYGETAKPPVRPSKSMETAAGNAAGKQRAAATCDVSGFTTRTGSALVRQIQTSTTDCVNTLFNLTGNDARNAFREAQMATVADALRDGSAAYPGDASTGMPQTVLYLRAGYYVQYYNAGTVGPYGSTLRTAIRGGLDAFFASAHSHDVTDANGETLAEAVTLIDSAEENARYLYVLKRLLADYDTSWNASWWMLNAVNNVYTVTFRGHQVPEFVTAVEADPSLIDSLYRFASGHLALLGTDQSYLTSNAGRELGRFLQHASLRSKVQPLAVALLHAGSITGATAPLWVGVAEMTDYYDRANCSVYGTCDLAAQLTRAVLTTTYPCSSSITIKAQQMTSAELAATCTSLRSQDAYFHGVVKDKGPVAGDRNSTIEVVVYDSSADYQTYAGAMYGIDTNNGGMYLEGDPAAAGNQPRFVAYEAEWLRPDFQIWNLNHEYTHYLDGRFDMYGDFDAGVTTPTVWWIEGFAEYVSYSYRGVPYPEAMDEAGRGTYALSTLFDTTYDNDTTRVYRWGYLAVRYMLEHHPSDMATVLGDYRAGDWNAARSYLTGTIGTRYDSDWRTWLASCAAGRCSGGGTTTPPGTPCTGTDARELGQNCTRAGQSATTGNYAYLYLRVPAGTSRLTVTTSGGTGDADLYYSAVGWAGTGSYTQRATGPGNSHTLTVDNPPAGTHYISLYAVNGFSGVSVATAY
;
A
#
# COMPACT_ATOMS: atom_id res chain seq x y z
N MET A 1 -57.13 33.31 13.70
CA MET A 1 -57.59 33.57 15.07
C MET A 1 -56.56 33.02 16.06
N ARG A 2 -56.03 33.96 16.84
CA ARG A 2 -55.47 33.86 18.21
C ARG A 2 -54.44 32.77 18.48
N LYS A 3 -53.14 33.11 18.64
CA LYS A 3 -52.39 33.93 19.63
C LYS A 3 -51.65 33.00 20.60
N SER A 4 -50.31 33.17 20.56
CA SER A 4 -49.31 32.81 21.59
C SER A 4 -49.70 33.33 22.99
N PRO A 5 -48.94 33.13 24.09
CA PRO A 5 -47.52 33.50 24.25
C PRO A 5 -46.68 32.60 25.22
N VAL A 6 -45.36 32.55 25.03
CA VAL A 6 -44.24 33.23 25.74
C VAL A 6 -44.28 33.21 27.28
N ARG A 7 -43.22 32.70 27.91
CA ARG A 7 -42.43 33.36 28.96
C ARG A 7 -41.14 32.60 29.33
N ARG A 8 -40.11 33.26 29.12
CA ARG A 8 -38.86 33.53 29.79
C ARG A 8 -38.88 33.51 31.32
N ALA A 9 -37.81 33.02 31.95
CA ALA A 9 -37.19 33.62 33.13
C ALA A 9 -35.69 33.31 33.22
N ARG A 10 -34.92 34.40 33.21
CA ARG A 10 -33.54 34.52 33.64
C ARG A 10 -33.47 34.64 35.16
N ARG A 11 -32.30 34.25 35.73
CA ARG A 11 -31.50 34.96 36.80
C ARG A 11 -30.33 34.04 37.13
N SER A 12 -29.04 34.30 36.91
CA SER A 12 -28.11 35.38 37.30
C SER A 12 -27.71 35.41 38.76
N LEU A 13 -26.39 35.55 38.96
CA LEU A 13 -25.55 35.90 40.13
C LEU A 13 -25.16 34.68 40.98
N GLY A 14 -23.91 34.53 41.43
CA GLY A 14 -22.70 35.36 41.42
C GLY A 14 -21.80 34.93 42.57
N ALA A 15 -20.51 34.92 42.27
CA ALA A 15 -19.38 35.21 43.15
C ALA A 15 -19.23 34.50 44.54
N ALA A 16 -18.10 33.85 44.78
CA ALA A 16 -16.99 34.35 45.61
C ALA A 16 -16.11 33.20 46.10
N VAL A 17 -14.81 33.38 45.97
CA VAL A 17 -13.73 32.69 46.62
C VAL A 17 -13.74 33.03 48.10
N PRO A 18 -13.36 32.14 49.04
CA PRO A 18 -12.07 32.45 49.69
C PRO A 18 -11.11 31.26 49.90
N LEU A 19 -9.88 31.63 49.81
CA LEU A 19 -8.66 30.98 50.30
C LEU A 19 -8.80 30.64 51.81
N ALA A 20 -8.48 29.42 52.21
CA ALA A 20 -8.10 29.10 53.57
C ALA A 20 -6.99 28.05 53.58
N LEU A 21 -5.89 28.54 54.09
CA LEU A 21 -4.67 27.81 54.50
C LEU A 21 -4.96 27.13 55.84
N ALA A 22 -4.65 25.82 55.95
CA ALA A 22 -4.46 25.22 57.28
C ALA A 22 -3.48 24.03 57.18
N LEU A 23 -2.57 24.07 58.11
CA LEU A 23 -1.37 23.27 58.29
C LEU A 23 -1.65 21.93 58.98
N ALA A 24 -0.86 20.90 58.57
CA ALA A 24 -0.29 19.79 59.33
C ALA A 24 -1.18 18.80 60.07
N LEU A 25 -0.99 17.51 59.73
CA LEU A 25 -0.37 16.55 60.71
C LEU A 25 -0.06 15.23 59.98
N ALA A 26 1.17 14.80 60.10
CA ALA A 26 1.69 13.54 59.58
C ALA A 26 1.14 12.35 60.37
N VAL A 27 0.59 11.35 59.69
CA VAL A 27 0.54 9.97 60.15
C VAL A 27 0.91 9.10 58.97
N GLY A 28 1.97 8.33 59.11
CA GLY A 28 2.48 7.46 58.06
C GLY A 28 1.58 6.27 57.80
N LEU A 29 1.39 6.00 56.51
CA LEU A 29 0.97 4.72 55.95
C LEU A 29 1.84 4.44 54.71
N PRO A 30 2.12 3.18 54.40
CA PRO A 30 3.18 2.81 53.45
C PRO A 30 2.85 3.30 52.05
N ALA A 31 3.87 3.82 51.38
CA ALA A 31 3.85 4.15 49.98
C ALA A 31 3.48 2.93 49.14
N GLN A 32 2.27 2.89 48.67
CA GLN A 32 1.99 2.18 47.42
C GLN A 32 2.68 2.99 46.33
N GLN A 33 3.67 2.39 45.71
CA GLN A 33 4.17 2.85 44.42
C GLN A 33 2.98 2.95 43.46
N ALA A 34 2.50 4.15 43.28
CA ALA A 34 1.75 4.46 42.05
C ALA A 34 2.77 4.26 40.93
N ASP A 35 2.60 3.19 40.17
CA ASP A 35 3.19 3.09 38.86
C ASP A 35 2.85 4.40 38.14
N ALA A 36 3.84 5.25 38.01
CA ALA A 36 3.83 6.25 36.99
C ALA A 36 3.79 5.45 35.66
N ARG A 37 2.60 5.17 35.18
CA ARG A 37 2.41 4.92 33.76
C ARG A 37 2.92 6.18 33.10
N THR A 38 4.19 6.14 32.75
CA THR A 38 4.73 7.00 31.72
C THR A 38 3.68 6.99 30.62
N ALA A 39 3.13 8.15 30.37
CA ALA A 39 2.41 8.39 29.14
C ALA A 39 3.30 7.82 28.04
N THR A 40 2.83 6.82 27.37
CA THR A 40 3.44 6.31 26.15
C THR A 40 3.67 7.56 25.30
N PRO A 41 4.91 7.87 24.90
CA PRO A 41 5.10 8.97 23.97
C PRO A 41 4.16 8.67 22.82
N ALA A 42 3.39 9.67 22.43
CA ALA A 42 2.57 9.61 21.23
C ALA A 42 3.42 8.93 20.17
N SER A 43 2.91 7.84 19.61
CA SER A 43 3.62 7.04 18.63
C SER A 43 4.34 8.00 17.72
N ALA A 44 5.66 7.99 17.74
CA ALA A 44 6.40 8.80 16.78
C ALA A 44 5.79 8.46 15.43
N PRO A 45 5.49 9.45 14.61
CA PRO A 45 5.02 9.19 13.27
C PRO A 45 5.97 8.15 12.70
N SER A 46 5.41 7.14 12.09
CA SER A 46 6.12 6.09 11.39
C SER A 46 7.42 6.66 10.87
N ALA A 47 8.52 6.11 11.32
CA ALA A 47 9.83 6.55 10.90
C ALA A 47 9.70 6.89 9.43
N ALA A 48 10.17 8.06 9.06
CA ALA A 48 10.17 8.49 7.68
C ALA A 48 10.46 7.24 6.87
N PRO A 49 9.68 6.95 5.86
CA PRO A 49 9.87 5.72 5.14
C PRO A 49 11.37 5.62 4.95
N ALA A 50 11.90 4.72 5.72
CA ALA A 50 13.27 4.38 5.50
C ALA A 50 13.34 4.22 4.00
N PRO A 51 14.44 4.16 3.43
CA PRO A 51 14.77 4.14 2.03
C PRO A 51 13.80 3.38 1.10
N ALA A 52 12.60 3.29 1.49
CA ALA A 52 11.53 2.64 0.75
C ALA A 52 11.48 3.13 -0.69
N ALA A 53 11.66 4.40 -0.88
CA ALA A 53 11.81 4.96 -2.22
C ALA A 53 13.02 4.40 -2.99
N HIS A 54 13.99 3.81 -2.30
CA HIS A 54 15.19 3.27 -2.92
C HIS A 54 15.07 1.81 -3.31
N GLY A 55 14.20 1.08 -2.63
CA GLY A 55 13.99 -0.34 -2.91
C GLY A 55 13.22 -0.62 -4.18
N ALA A 56 12.49 0.32 -4.71
CA ALA A 56 11.75 0.13 -5.96
C ALA A 56 12.64 -0.19 -7.17
N ARG A 57 13.92 0.17 -7.10
CA ARG A 57 14.90 -0.20 -8.14
C ARG A 57 15.72 -1.42 -7.80
N HIS A 58 15.80 -1.69 -6.54
CA HIS A 58 16.60 -2.78 -6.02
C HIS A 58 15.62 -3.64 -5.25
N THR A 59 15.35 -4.82 -5.66
CA THR A 59 14.41 -5.81 -5.14
C THR A 59 14.46 -6.06 -3.63
N GLY A 60 14.83 -5.07 -2.82
CA GLY A 60 15.17 -5.20 -1.41
C GLY A 60 14.72 -4.06 -0.50
N ALA A 61 13.60 -3.40 -0.76
CA ALA A 61 13.04 -2.49 0.25
C ALA A 61 12.72 -3.27 1.53
N PRO A 62 13.08 -2.74 2.71
CA PRO A 62 12.76 -3.42 3.96
C PRO A 62 11.23 -3.49 4.11
N PRO A 63 10.66 -4.69 4.14
CA PRO A 63 9.21 -4.89 4.04
C PRO A 63 8.45 -4.35 5.24
N ALA A 64 9.05 -4.40 6.43
CA ALA A 64 8.35 -4.16 7.69
C ALA A 64 7.87 -2.71 7.89
N ALA A 65 8.62 -1.71 7.48
CA ALA A 65 8.25 -0.31 7.72
C ALA A 65 7.19 0.20 6.73
N GLN A 66 7.20 -0.32 5.50
CA GLN A 66 6.18 -0.02 4.50
C GLN A 66 4.87 -0.75 4.81
N SER A 67 4.98 -2.00 5.26
CA SER A 67 3.80 -2.81 5.61
C SER A 67 3.03 -2.22 6.77
N ALA A 68 3.70 -1.73 7.82
CA ALA A 68 3.00 -1.15 8.97
C ALA A 68 2.23 0.14 8.61
N THR A 69 2.75 0.95 7.67
CA THR A 69 2.10 2.20 7.26
C THR A 69 0.96 1.95 6.27
N THR A 70 1.16 1.06 5.31
CA THR A 70 0.13 0.67 4.34
C THR A 70 -0.98 -0.15 4.99
N ALA A 71 -0.62 -1.06 5.86
CA ALA A 71 -1.58 -1.91 6.54
C ALA A 71 -2.48 -1.16 7.54
N ALA A 72 -1.91 -0.20 8.30
CA ALA A 72 -2.72 0.69 9.14
C ALA A 72 -3.70 1.55 8.32
N GLY A 73 -3.46 1.68 7.03
CA GLY A 73 -4.29 2.43 6.12
C GLY A 73 -5.49 1.67 5.56
N HIS A 74 -5.41 0.34 5.41
CA HIS A 74 -6.50 -0.44 4.77
C HIS A 74 -7.77 -0.55 5.60
N THR A 75 -7.75 -0.27 6.85
CA THR A 75 -8.73 -0.74 7.81
C THR A 75 -9.40 0.33 8.65
N GLY A 76 -9.35 1.57 8.23
CA GLY A 76 -10.19 2.59 8.83
C GLY A 76 -9.89 2.92 10.30
N ARG A 77 -8.68 2.67 10.78
CA ARG A 77 -8.19 3.39 11.95
C ARG A 77 -8.40 4.86 11.67
N GLY A 78 -9.12 5.54 12.50
CA GLY A 78 -9.61 6.89 12.36
C GLY A 78 -8.70 7.82 11.55
N ARG A 79 -9.24 8.93 11.18
CA ARG A 79 -8.57 9.95 10.36
C ARG A 79 -7.15 10.23 10.89
N LEU A 80 -6.12 10.01 10.07
CA LEU A 80 -4.76 10.45 10.38
C LEU A 80 -4.75 11.96 10.60
N LYS A 81 -3.95 12.43 11.54
CA LYS A 81 -3.74 13.87 11.72
C LYS A 81 -2.81 14.37 10.62
N ALA A 82 -2.98 15.61 10.18
CA ALA A 82 -2.11 16.21 9.18
C ALA A 82 -0.62 16.20 9.59
N SER A 83 -0.33 16.21 10.91
CA SER A 83 1.02 16.06 11.45
C SER A 83 1.61 14.66 11.26
N GLU A 84 0.78 13.67 11.00
CA GLU A 84 1.16 12.27 10.82
C GLU A 84 1.32 11.88 9.35
N LEU A 85 0.87 12.75 8.43
CA LEU A 85 1.03 12.52 6.99
C LEU A 85 2.44 12.90 6.54
N PRO A 86 3.25 11.94 6.07
CA PRO A 86 4.59 12.22 5.56
C PRO A 86 4.53 13.02 4.25
N PRO A 87 5.66 13.59 3.81
CA PRO A 87 5.78 14.10 2.46
C PRO A 87 5.49 13.04 1.41
N LEU A 88 4.95 13.44 0.26
CA LEU A 88 4.68 12.54 -0.84
C LEU A 88 5.98 11.86 -1.32
N ALA A 89 5.89 10.60 -1.71
CA ALA A 89 7.04 9.87 -2.22
C ALA A 89 7.57 10.47 -3.54
N ALA A 90 8.87 10.27 -3.79
CA ALA A 90 9.51 10.70 -5.03
C ALA A 90 9.14 9.84 -6.24
N SER A 91 8.58 8.64 -6.04
CA SER A 91 8.13 7.77 -7.10
C SER A 91 6.74 7.21 -6.82
N ASP A 92 5.96 7.00 -7.88
CA ASP A 92 4.65 6.37 -7.83
C ASP A 92 4.70 4.88 -7.47
N ASP A 93 5.87 4.25 -7.46
CA ASP A 93 5.99 2.81 -7.25
C ASP A 93 5.53 2.38 -5.85
N ALA A 94 5.72 3.24 -4.85
CA ALA A 94 5.23 3.00 -3.51
C ALA A 94 3.68 3.07 -3.42
N LEU A 95 3.04 3.79 -4.35
CA LEU A 95 1.58 3.96 -4.40
C LEU A 95 0.89 2.82 -5.10
N LYS A 96 1.63 2.08 -5.91
CA LYS A 96 1.13 1.04 -6.79
C LYS A 96 1.51 -0.33 -6.28
N GLU A 97 1.43 -0.54 -4.96
CA GLU A 97 1.61 -1.88 -4.41
C GLU A 97 0.73 -2.87 -5.19
N PRO A 98 1.32 -3.97 -5.67
CA PRO A 98 0.55 -4.94 -6.43
C PRO A 98 -0.34 -5.73 -5.47
N TYR A 99 -1.53 -5.24 -5.24
CA TYR A 99 -2.60 -6.06 -4.66
C TYR A 99 -3.11 -7.09 -5.67
N GLY A 100 -2.21 -7.57 -6.50
CA GLY A 100 -2.47 -8.64 -7.41
C GLY A 100 -3.28 -8.28 -8.66
N GLU A 101 -3.76 -7.08 -8.80
CA GLU A 101 -4.44 -6.66 -10.03
C GLU A 101 -3.42 -6.21 -11.07
N THR A 102 -3.30 -6.85 -12.16
CA THR A 102 -2.45 -6.57 -13.33
C THR A 102 -1.09 -5.93 -13.03
N ALA A 103 -0.03 -6.55 -13.53
CA ALA A 103 1.32 -6.02 -13.42
C ALA A 103 1.35 -4.52 -13.73
N LYS A 104 1.85 -3.73 -12.79
CA LYS A 104 2.14 -2.32 -13.03
C LYS A 104 2.98 -2.19 -14.29
N PRO A 105 2.66 -1.26 -15.20
CA PRO A 105 3.66 -0.84 -16.15
C PRO A 105 4.84 -0.29 -15.32
N PRO A 106 6.08 -0.70 -15.61
CA PRO A 106 7.24 -0.09 -14.97
C PRO A 106 7.15 1.42 -15.20
N VAL A 107 7.31 2.21 -14.14
CA VAL A 107 7.58 3.65 -14.29
C VAL A 107 8.70 3.74 -15.32
N ARG A 108 8.43 4.36 -16.46
CA ARG A 108 9.43 4.42 -17.54
C ARG A 108 10.62 5.20 -16.98
N PRO A 109 11.77 4.56 -16.80
CA PRO A 109 12.97 5.29 -16.47
C PRO A 109 13.19 6.36 -17.55
N SER A 110 13.69 7.53 -17.17
CA SER A 110 14.17 8.47 -18.19
C SER A 110 15.14 7.74 -19.13
N LYS A 111 15.21 8.10 -20.41
CA LYS A 111 16.10 7.41 -21.39
C LYS A 111 17.54 7.24 -20.91
N SER A 112 18.03 8.15 -20.04
CA SER A 112 19.35 8.03 -19.40
C SER A 112 19.44 6.90 -18.38
N MET A 113 18.33 6.45 -17.84
CA MET A 113 18.26 5.36 -16.88
C MET A 113 18.12 3.99 -17.56
N GLU A 114 17.49 3.92 -18.73
CA GLU A 114 17.50 2.71 -19.58
C GLU A 114 18.93 2.36 -20.04
N THR A 115 19.75 3.36 -20.37
CA THR A 115 21.17 3.13 -20.73
C THR A 115 22.01 2.67 -19.55
N ALA A 116 21.75 3.13 -18.34
CA ALA A 116 22.43 2.65 -17.13
C ALA A 116 22.03 1.21 -16.76
N ALA A 117 20.74 0.87 -16.88
CA ALA A 117 20.24 -0.49 -16.68
C ALA A 117 20.76 -1.48 -17.75
N GLY A 118 20.83 -1.05 -19.02
CA GLY A 118 21.41 -1.84 -20.12
C GLY A 118 22.90 -2.14 -19.95
N ASN A 119 23.64 -1.21 -19.37
CA ASN A 119 25.06 -1.39 -19.05
C ASN A 119 25.31 -2.24 -17.78
N ALA A 120 24.37 -2.27 -16.85
CA ALA A 120 24.41 -3.12 -15.66
C ALA A 120 24.10 -4.60 -16.00
N ALA A 121 23.19 -4.85 -16.96
CA ALA A 121 22.88 -6.20 -17.44
C ALA A 121 24.06 -6.90 -18.14
N GLY A 122 25.03 -6.13 -18.64
CA GLY A 122 26.27 -6.66 -19.25
C GLY A 122 27.32 -7.16 -18.25
N LYS A 123 27.13 -6.96 -16.95
CA LYS A 123 28.02 -7.42 -15.88
C LYS A 123 27.26 -8.14 -14.77
N GLN A 124 26.47 -9.15 -15.13
CA GLN A 124 26.05 -10.14 -14.15
C GLN A 124 27.28 -10.93 -13.65
N ARG A 125 28.03 -10.35 -12.72
CA ARG A 125 28.68 -11.12 -11.69
C ARG A 125 27.57 -11.83 -10.92
N ALA A 126 27.64 -13.15 -10.82
CA ALA A 126 26.79 -13.93 -9.96
C ALA A 126 26.56 -13.16 -8.64
N ALA A 127 25.31 -12.88 -8.30
CA ALA A 127 24.97 -12.22 -7.06
C ALA A 127 25.58 -13.05 -5.92
N ALA A 128 26.64 -12.54 -5.31
CA ALA A 128 27.18 -13.14 -4.10
C ALA A 128 26.04 -13.04 -3.07
N THR A 129 25.63 -14.18 -2.54
CA THR A 129 24.64 -14.23 -1.45
C THR A 129 25.12 -13.28 -0.36
N CYS A 130 24.24 -12.37 0.08
CA CYS A 130 24.58 -11.41 1.14
C CYS A 130 24.92 -12.18 2.42
N ASP A 131 26.18 -12.11 2.86
CA ASP A 131 26.62 -12.74 4.11
C ASP A 131 26.42 -11.78 5.27
N VAL A 132 25.25 -11.86 5.90
CA VAL A 132 24.89 -11.07 7.09
C VAL A 132 25.88 -11.31 8.22
N SER A 133 26.49 -12.49 8.33
CA SER A 133 27.45 -12.82 9.39
C SER A 133 28.68 -11.92 9.37
N GLY A 134 29.05 -11.43 8.20
CA GLY A 134 30.15 -10.48 8.02
C GLY A 134 29.92 -9.14 8.73
N PHE A 135 28.67 -8.72 8.91
CA PHE A 135 28.32 -7.47 9.60
C PHE A 135 28.14 -7.68 11.11
N THR A 136 27.76 -8.88 11.54
CA THR A 136 27.46 -9.16 12.96
C THR A 136 28.69 -9.66 13.75
N THR A 137 29.71 -10.21 13.06
CA THR A 137 30.91 -10.80 13.71
C THR A 137 32.15 -9.92 13.60
N ARG A 138 32.24 -9.03 12.60
CA ARG A 138 33.41 -8.16 12.41
C ARG A 138 33.29 -6.87 13.21
N THR A 139 34.43 -6.25 13.53
CA THR A 139 34.53 -4.98 14.26
C THR A 139 35.64 -4.11 13.66
N GLY A 140 35.64 -2.82 14.00
CA GLY A 140 36.69 -1.89 13.57
C GLY A 140 36.82 -1.82 12.05
N SER A 141 38.06 -1.72 11.55
CA SER A 141 38.36 -1.62 10.11
C SER A 141 37.92 -2.84 9.28
N ALA A 142 37.77 -4.01 9.92
CA ALA A 142 37.28 -5.20 9.24
C ALA A 142 35.77 -5.09 8.93
N LEU A 143 34.98 -4.49 9.85
CA LEU A 143 33.57 -4.17 9.61
C LEU A 143 33.42 -3.09 8.51
N VAL A 144 34.16 -2.00 8.62
CA VAL A 144 34.14 -0.93 7.62
C VAL A 144 34.42 -1.47 6.22
N ARG A 145 35.43 -2.31 6.09
CA ARG A 145 35.78 -2.95 4.81
C ARG A 145 34.65 -3.87 4.29
N GLN A 146 34.00 -4.63 5.20
CA GLN A 146 32.87 -5.46 4.83
C GLN A 146 31.72 -4.60 4.25
N ILE A 147 31.40 -3.48 4.90
CA ILE A 147 30.36 -2.55 4.47
C ILE A 147 30.71 -1.99 3.10
N GLN A 148 31.90 -1.40 2.95
CA GLN A 148 32.33 -0.71 1.74
C GLN A 148 32.48 -1.63 0.51
N THR A 149 32.72 -2.93 0.72
CA THR A 149 32.86 -3.91 -0.38
C THR A 149 31.55 -4.66 -0.67
N SER A 150 30.52 -4.48 0.13
CA SER A 150 29.18 -5.04 -0.11
C SER A 150 28.43 -4.23 -1.17
N THR A 151 27.33 -4.80 -1.70
CA THR A 151 26.39 -4.04 -2.51
C THR A 151 25.44 -3.24 -1.59
N THR A 152 24.86 -2.16 -2.09
CA THR A 152 23.80 -1.44 -1.37
C THR A 152 22.60 -2.33 -1.08
N ASP A 153 22.23 -3.24 -1.99
CA ASP A 153 21.19 -4.25 -1.76
C ASP A 153 21.48 -5.13 -0.55
N CYS A 154 22.76 -5.58 -0.42
CA CYS A 154 23.16 -6.39 0.74
C CYS A 154 23.04 -5.57 2.04
N VAL A 155 23.48 -4.30 2.06
CA VAL A 155 23.36 -3.44 3.23
C VAL A 155 21.89 -3.14 3.56
N ASN A 156 21.03 -3.04 2.56
CA ASN A 156 19.58 -2.86 2.75
C ASN A 156 18.94 -4.03 3.52
N THR A 157 19.43 -5.26 3.37
CA THR A 157 18.90 -6.38 4.15
C THR A 157 19.07 -6.21 5.66
N LEU A 158 20.01 -5.38 6.10
CA LEU A 158 20.32 -5.15 7.51
C LEU A 158 19.20 -4.39 8.26
N PHE A 159 18.31 -3.68 7.55
CA PHE A 159 17.14 -3.05 8.15
C PHE A 159 16.20 -4.07 8.83
N ASN A 160 16.27 -5.34 8.42
CA ASN A 160 15.43 -6.42 8.96
C ASN A 160 16.07 -7.17 10.13
N LEU A 161 17.24 -6.75 10.61
CA LEU A 161 17.93 -7.44 11.69
C LEU A 161 17.18 -7.29 13.03
N THR A 162 17.08 -8.42 13.74
CA THR A 162 16.47 -8.49 15.07
C THR A 162 17.39 -9.25 16.04
N GLY A 163 17.06 -9.27 17.31
CA GLY A 163 17.75 -10.06 18.32
C GLY A 163 19.26 -9.80 18.40
N ASN A 164 20.04 -10.85 18.55
CA ASN A 164 21.48 -10.76 18.69
C ASN A 164 22.19 -10.19 17.46
N ASP A 165 21.67 -10.45 16.26
CA ASP A 165 22.27 -9.93 15.02
C ASP A 165 22.13 -8.41 14.96
N ALA A 166 20.95 -7.86 15.28
CA ALA A 166 20.75 -6.42 15.41
C ALA A 166 21.72 -5.79 16.43
N ARG A 167 21.82 -6.40 17.61
CA ARG A 167 22.76 -5.92 18.65
C ARG A 167 24.20 -5.94 18.17
N ASN A 168 24.63 -7.03 17.55
CA ASN A 168 26.02 -7.21 17.15
C ASN A 168 26.42 -6.28 16.02
N ALA A 169 25.52 -6.07 15.04
CA ALA A 169 25.74 -5.14 13.94
C ALA A 169 25.73 -3.68 14.44
N PHE A 170 24.76 -3.30 15.25
CA PHE A 170 24.39 -1.88 15.45
C PHE A 170 24.62 -1.31 16.85
N ARG A 171 25.28 -2.02 17.76
CA ARG A 171 25.64 -1.39 19.05
C ARG A 171 26.45 -0.12 18.84
N GLU A 172 26.38 0.84 19.75
CA GLU A 172 26.96 2.18 19.64
C GLU A 172 28.41 2.19 19.12
N ALA A 173 29.27 1.28 19.63
CA ALA A 173 30.68 1.23 19.22
C ALA A 173 30.88 0.88 17.74
N GLN A 174 30.00 0.05 17.17
CA GLN A 174 30.03 -0.27 15.74
C GLN A 174 29.59 0.92 14.91
N MET A 175 28.48 1.54 15.30
CA MET A 175 27.93 2.73 14.67
C MET A 175 28.96 3.88 14.69
N ALA A 176 29.60 4.13 15.81
CA ALA A 176 30.63 5.17 15.94
C ALA A 176 31.85 4.89 15.04
N THR A 177 32.29 3.61 14.96
CA THR A 177 33.39 3.21 14.06
C THR A 177 33.06 3.50 12.59
N VAL A 178 31.81 3.22 12.17
CA VAL A 178 31.39 3.45 10.77
C VAL A 178 31.17 4.94 10.50
N ALA A 179 30.69 5.71 11.49
CA ALA A 179 30.59 7.15 11.39
C ALA A 179 31.97 7.85 11.29
N ASP A 180 32.97 7.35 12.02
CA ASP A 180 34.36 7.80 11.85
C ASP A 180 34.90 7.45 10.45
N ALA A 181 34.55 6.29 9.91
CA ALA A 181 34.93 5.92 8.53
C ALA A 181 34.25 6.82 7.49
N LEU A 182 33.01 7.26 7.71
CA LEU A 182 32.35 8.27 6.88
C LEU A 182 33.16 9.58 6.88
N ARG A 183 33.56 10.07 8.07
CA ARG A 183 34.41 11.26 8.21
C ARG A 183 35.70 11.12 7.42
N ASP A 184 36.44 10.05 7.69
CA ASP A 184 37.78 9.83 7.14
C ASP A 184 37.77 9.60 5.64
N GLY A 185 36.73 8.96 5.09
CA GLY A 185 36.54 8.73 3.66
C GLY A 185 36.08 9.95 2.89
N SER A 186 35.44 10.93 3.54
CA SER A 186 34.81 12.08 2.88
C SER A 186 35.82 12.99 2.16
N ALA A 187 37.04 13.14 2.66
CA ALA A 187 38.08 13.96 2.02
C ALA A 187 38.51 13.43 0.64
N ALA A 188 38.41 12.13 0.43
CA ALA A 188 38.76 11.44 -0.81
C ALA A 188 37.52 10.97 -1.59
N TYR A 189 36.35 11.41 -1.22
CA TYR A 189 35.10 11.01 -1.88
C TYR A 189 35.07 11.51 -3.33
N PRO A 190 34.97 10.63 -4.35
CA PRO A 190 35.05 11.01 -5.76
C PRO A 190 33.71 11.41 -6.40
N GLY A 191 32.62 11.45 -5.63
CA GLY A 191 31.28 11.72 -6.16
C GLY A 191 30.57 10.47 -6.74
N ASP A 192 31.09 9.26 -6.41
CA ASP A 192 30.49 8.01 -6.86
C ASP A 192 30.61 6.89 -5.81
N ALA A 193 30.11 5.68 -6.15
CA ALA A 193 30.09 4.55 -5.25
C ALA A 193 31.43 3.79 -5.14
N SER A 194 32.52 4.22 -5.82
CA SER A 194 33.77 3.47 -5.92
C SER A 194 34.52 3.30 -4.59
N THR A 195 34.26 4.19 -3.62
CA THR A 195 34.82 4.15 -2.26
C THR A 195 33.90 3.49 -1.22
N GLY A 196 32.75 2.98 -1.62
CA GLY A 196 31.75 2.40 -0.70
C GLY A 196 31.06 3.41 0.21
N MET A 197 31.03 4.68 -0.20
CA MET A 197 30.38 5.75 0.58
C MET A 197 28.88 5.56 0.71
N PRO A 198 28.10 5.21 -0.36
CA PRO A 198 26.68 4.93 -0.23
C PRO A 198 26.39 3.84 0.80
N GLN A 199 27.15 2.72 0.76
CA GLN A 199 27.02 1.62 1.70
C GLN A 199 27.32 2.05 3.14
N THR A 200 28.31 2.93 3.32
CA THR A 200 28.69 3.45 4.65
C THR A 200 27.56 4.27 5.25
N VAL A 201 26.96 5.19 4.47
CA VAL A 201 25.84 6.01 4.93
C VAL A 201 24.58 5.16 5.16
N LEU A 202 24.30 4.24 4.25
CA LEU A 202 23.14 3.35 4.34
C LEU A 202 23.21 2.43 5.59
N TYR A 203 24.41 1.92 5.93
CA TYR A 203 24.61 1.15 7.15
C TYR A 203 24.28 1.96 8.42
N LEU A 204 24.69 3.23 8.48
CA LEU A 204 24.38 4.11 9.61
C LEU A 204 22.87 4.35 9.72
N ARG A 205 22.19 4.54 8.61
CA ARG A 205 20.72 4.64 8.60
C ARG A 205 20.05 3.37 9.08
N ALA A 206 20.49 2.20 8.57
CA ALA A 206 19.98 0.92 9.03
C ALA A 206 20.13 0.75 10.54
N GLY A 207 21.27 1.17 11.08
CA GLY A 207 21.53 1.10 12.52
C GLY A 207 20.59 1.95 13.35
N TYR A 208 20.31 3.20 12.97
CA TYR A 208 19.32 4.05 13.64
C TYR A 208 17.91 3.48 13.53
N TYR A 209 17.52 3.00 12.34
CA TYR A 209 16.21 2.40 12.13
C TYR A 209 16.00 1.16 13.01
N VAL A 210 16.95 0.21 12.97
CA VAL A 210 16.85 -1.03 13.74
C VAL A 210 16.89 -0.73 15.24
N GLN A 211 17.71 0.21 15.69
CA GLN A 211 17.76 0.62 17.08
C GLN A 211 16.43 1.21 17.56
N TYR A 212 15.79 2.04 16.75
CA TYR A 212 14.49 2.62 17.10
C TYR A 212 13.44 1.56 17.42
N TYR A 213 13.34 0.52 16.59
CA TYR A 213 12.38 -0.57 16.79
C TYR A 213 12.86 -1.63 17.80
N ASN A 214 14.15 -1.72 18.06
CA ASN A 214 14.77 -2.75 18.91
C ASN A 214 15.65 -2.14 20.01
N ALA A 215 15.26 -1.01 20.58
CA ALA A 215 16.07 -0.27 21.56
C ALA A 215 16.53 -1.12 22.76
N GLY A 216 15.66 -1.99 23.26
CA GLY A 216 15.99 -2.91 24.35
C GLY A 216 17.07 -3.94 24.00
N THR A 217 17.22 -4.28 22.74
CA THR A 217 18.19 -5.27 22.23
C THR A 217 19.50 -4.62 21.79
N VAL A 218 19.42 -3.58 20.95
CA VAL A 218 20.59 -2.87 20.41
C VAL A 218 21.29 -2.05 21.49
N GLY A 219 20.52 -1.45 22.37
CA GLY A 219 20.97 -0.55 23.42
C GLY A 219 20.86 0.93 23.01
N PRO A 220 21.14 1.85 23.99
CA PRO A 220 21.04 3.28 23.74
C PRO A 220 22.22 3.80 22.92
N TYR A 221 21.98 4.85 22.15
CA TYR A 221 23.01 5.63 21.48
C TYR A 221 23.30 6.90 22.30
N GLY A 222 24.56 7.15 22.58
CA GLY A 222 25.00 8.24 23.44
C GLY A 222 25.81 9.30 22.69
N SER A 223 26.54 10.10 23.48
CA SER A 223 27.36 11.22 23.00
C SER A 223 28.53 10.78 22.10
N THR A 224 29.03 9.56 22.26
CA THR A 224 30.12 9.02 21.44
C THR A 224 29.67 8.90 19.99
N LEU A 225 28.54 8.23 19.76
CA LEU A 225 27.99 8.11 18.40
C LEU A 225 27.56 9.48 17.85
N ARG A 226 26.89 10.30 18.66
CA ARG A 226 26.48 11.64 18.23
C ARG A 226 27.67 12.48 17.75
N THR A 227 28.81 12.44 18.45
CA THR A 227 30.02 13.15 18.05
C THR A 227 30.58 12.60 16.72
N ALA A 228 30.63 11.28 16.57
CA ALA A 228 31.12 10.64 15.36
C ALA A 228 30.24 10.92 14.15
N ILE A 229 28.91 10.85 14.31
CA ILE A 229 27.92 11.17 13.24
C ILE A 229 28.07 12.62 12.79
N ARG A 230 28.16 13.57 13.72
CA ARG A 230 28.40 14.98 13.38
C ARG A 230 29.69 15.14 12.59
N GLY A 231 30.77 14.52 13.04
CA GLY A 231 32.04 14.53 12.30
C GLY A 231 31.94 13.95 10.90
N GLY A 232 31.20 12.85 10.75
CA GLY A 232 30.96 12.20 9.46
C GLY A 232 30.13 13.06 8.49
N LEU A 233 29.00 13.58 8.97
CA LEU A 233 28.11 14.42 8.15
C LEU A 233 28.77 15.79 7.82
N ASP A 234 29.45 16.42 8.79
CA ASP A 234 30.21 17.65 8.55
C ASP A 234 31.24 17.49 7.44
N ALA A 235 32.02 16.40 7.48
CA ALA A 235 33.03 16.10 6.48
C ALA A 235 32.40 15.79 5.11
N PHE A 236 31.32 15.01 5.08
CA PHE A 236 30.64 14.67 3.83
C PHE A 236 30.04 15.93 3.17
N PHE A 237 29.28 16.73 3.87
CA PHE A 237 28.65 17.92 3.30
C PHE A 237 29.66 19.05 2.97
N ALA A 238 30.88 19.00 3.50
CA ALA A 238 31.98 19.87 3.13
C ALA A 238 32.80 19.34 1.93
N SER A 239 32.62 18.09 1.53
CA SER A 239 33.30 17.51 0.35
C SER A 239 32.84 18.19 -0.92
N ALA A 240 33.79 18.52 -1.81
CA ALA A 240 33.49 19.16 -3.09
C ALA A 240 32.50 18.34 -3.94
N HIS A 241 32.66 17.02 -3.96
CA HIS A 241 31.84 16.10 -4.75
C HIS A 241 30.47 15.78 -4.13
N SER A 242 30.19 16.19 -2.89
CA SER A 242 28.84 16.11 -2.32
C SER A 242 27.82 17.04 -3.01
N HIS A 243 28.30 17.93 -3.89
CA HIS A 243 27.50 18.88 -4.67
C HIS A 243 27.31 18.44 -6.13
N ASP A 244 27.97 17.36 -6.56
CA ASP A 244 27.90 16.90 -7.94
C ASP A 244 26.48 16.46 -8.30
N VAL A 245 25.94 16.99 -9.40
CA VAL A 245 24.60 16.65 -9.90
C VAL A 245 24.73 15.44 -10.82
N THR A 246 24.85 14.27 -10.21
CA THR A 246 24.94 12.97 -10.89
C THR A 246 24.10 11.92 -10.16
N ASP A 247 23.69 10.87 -10.86
CA ASP A 247 22.94 9.78 -10.24
C ASP A 247 23.77 9.06 -9.15
N ALA A 248 25.07 8.91 -9.39
CA ALA A 248 25.98 8.24 -8.48
C ALA A 248 26.21 9.00 -7.17
N ASN A 249 26.42 10.33 -7.24
CA ASN A 249 26.49 11.17 -6.04
C ASN A 249 25.12 11.28 -5.37
N GLY A 250 24.06 11.37 -6.16
CA GLY A 250 22.68 11.48 -5.69
C GLY A 250 22.30 10.36 -4.72
N GLU A 251 22.71 9.12 -5.00
CA GLU A 251 22.49 7.97 -4.09
C GLU A 251 23.09 8.25 -2.70
N THR A 252 24.35 8.66 -2.64
CA THR A 252 25.01 8.98 -1.37
C THR A 252 24.38 10.20 -0.69
N LEU A 253 24.10 11.25 -1.47
CA LEU A 253 23.54 12.51 -0.97
C LEU A 253 22.14 12.31 -0.38
N ALA A 254 21.26 11.59 -1.06
CA ALA A 254 19.91 11.32 -0.58
C ALA A 254 19.93 10.53 0.74
N GLU A 255 20.82 9.54 0.84
CA GLU A 255 21.02 8.76 2.06
C GLU A 255 21.60 9.63 3.20
N ALA A 256 22.57 10.51 2.90
CA ALA A 256 23.16 11.41 3.90
C ALA A 256 22.15 12.45 4.42
N VAL A 257 21.28 12.98 3.55
CA VAL A 257 20.19 13.89 3.96
C VAL A 257 19.23 13.16 4.91
N THR A 258 18.83 11.93 4.59
CA THR A 258 17.97 11.16 5.48
C THR A 258 18.68 10.77 6.79
N LEU A 259 20.01 10.58 6.78
CA LEU A 259 20.78 10.32 8.01
C LEU A 259 20.74 11.51 8.98
N ILE A 260 20.58 12.75 8.50
CA ILE A 260 20.36 13.92 9.35
C ILE A 260 19.16 13.68 10.27
N ASP A 261 18.04 13.25 9.70
CA ASP A 261 16.81 12.96 10.45
C ASP A 261 16.96 11.73 11.35
N SER A 262 17.51 10.64 10.80
CA SER A 262 17.72 9.41 11.57
C SER A 262 18.56 9.63 12.83
N ALA A 263 19.49 10.58 12.79
CA ALA A 263 20.36 10.94 13.91
C ALA A 263 19.83 12.10 14.78
N GLU A 264 18.63 12.62 14.49
CA GLU A 264 18.03 13.79 15.16
C GLU A 264 18.92 15.04 15.13
N GLU A 265 19.68 15.21 14.05
CA GLU A 265 20.57 16.37 13.84
C GLU A 265 19.94 17.44 12.95
N ASN A 266 18.60 17.45 12.82
CA ASN A 266 17.80 18.35 11.97
C ASN A 266 18.15 19.84 12.18
N ALA A 267 18.38 20.26 13.42
CA ALA A 267 18.76 21.65 13.75
C ALA A 267 20.14 22.03 13.18
N ARG A 268 21.12 21.12 13.30
CA ARG A 268 22.50 21.39 12.90
C ARG A 268 22.66 21.59 11.40
N TYR A 269 21.90 20.83 10.60
CA TYR A 269 22.07 20.79 9.15
C TYR A 269 21.02 21.60 8.40
N LEU A 270 20.36 22.58 9.02
CA LEU A 270 19.45 23.52 8.35
C LEU A 270 20.09 24.17 7.12
N TYR A 271 21.39 24.42 7.14
CA TYR A 271 22.10 24.98 6.00
C TYR A 271 22.14 24.05 4.79
N VAL A 272 22.20 22.73 5.01
CA VAL A 272 22.14 21.72 3.92
C VAL A 272 20.77 21.74 3.28
N LEU A 273 19.70 21.75 4.10
CA LEU A 273 18.32 21.82 3.60
C LEU A 273 18.09 23.06 2.74
N LYS A 274 18.51 24.23 3.25
CA LYS A 274 18.41 25.49 2.52
C LYS A 274 19.22 25.49 1.23
N ARG A 275 20.42 24.88 1.23
CA ARG A 275 21.27 24.74 0.06
C ARG A 275 20.59 23.89 -1.01
N LEU A 276 20.11 22.70 -0.68
CA LEU A 276 19.47 21.78 -1.65
C LEU A 276 18.25 22.41 -2.32
N LEU A 277 17.44 23.18 -1.56
CA LEU A 277 16.33 23.92 -2.10
C LEU A 277 16.76 25.08 -3.02
N ALA A 278 17.92 25.69 -2.75
CA ALA A 278 18.42 26.81 -3.53
C ALA A 278 19.16 26.36 -4.81
N ASP A 279 19.85 25.23 -4.75
CA ASP A 279 20.68 24.70 -5.84
C ASP A 279 19.88 23.88 -6.86
N TYR A 280 18.67 23.43 -6.50
CA TYR A 280 17.83 22.65 -7.40
C TYR A 280 17.50 23.41 -8.68
N ASP A 281 17.74 22.77 -9.81
CA ASP A 281 17.22 23.16 -11.11
C ASP A 281 16.75 21.92 -11.90
N THR A 282 16.19 22.15 -13.09
CA THR A 282 15.59 21.06 -13.90
C THR A 282 16.59 20.04 -14.43
N SER A 283 17.90 20.28 -14.36
CA SER A 283 18.92 19.27 -14.70
C SER A 283 18.90 18.09 -13.73
N TRP A 284 18.45 18.32 -12.48
CA TRP A 284 18.31 17.28 -11.45
C TRP A 284 17.24 16.25 -11.80
N ASN A 285 16.26 16.63 -12.65
CA ASN A 285 15.17 15.74 -13.06
C ASN A 285 15.65 14.50 -13.86
N ALA A 286 16.88 14.54 -14.38
CA ALA A 286 17.48 13.40 -15.05
C ALA A 286 17.94 12.30 -14.09
N SER A 287 18.03 12.59 -12.79
CA SER A 287 18.48 11.66 -11.76
C SER A 287 17.41 11.47 -10.70
N TRP A 288 16.91 10.24 -10.60
CA TRP A 288 15.98 9.87 -9.55
C TRP A 288 16.56 10.11 -8.14
N TRP A 289 17.86 9.83 -7.95
CA TRP A 289 18.54 10.03 -6.68
C TRP A 289 18.69 11.50 -6.30
N MET A 290 18.96 12.39 -7.27
CA MET A 290 19.01 13.82 -7.02
C MET A 290 17.62 14.37 -6.63
N LEU A 291 16.56 13.89 -7.29
CA LEU A 291 15.19 14.20 -6.91
C LEU A 291 14.86 13.75 -5.48
N ASN A 292 15.33 12.56 -5.09
CA ASN A 292 15.20 12.09 -3.72
C ASN A 292 15.98 12.95 -2.72
N ALA A 293 17.17 13.39 -3.06
CA ALA A 293 17.94 14.26 -2.17
C ALA A 293 17.17 15.55 -1.86
N VAL A 294 16.48 16.14 -2.85
CA VAL A 294 15.61 17.31 -2.63
C VAL A 294 14.36 16.92 -1.83
N ASN A 295 13.70 15.83 -2.18
CA ASN A 295 12.48 15.41 -1.48
C ASN A 295 12.73 15.06 -0.01
N ASN A 296 13.90 14.51 0.31
CA ASN A 296 14.30 14.19 1.68
C ASN A 296 14.47 15.44 2.56
N VAL A 297 14.67 16.64 1.96
CA VAL A 297 14.60 17.91 2.70
C VAL A 297 13.27 18.04 3.42
N TYR A 298 12.18 17.70 2.75
CA TYR A 298 10.82 17.79 3.32
C TYR A 298 10.61 16.75 4.42
N THR A 299 11.18 15.56 4.28
CA THR A 299 11.18 14.54 5.34
C THR A 299 11.89 15.04 6.58
N VAL A 300 13.11 15.61 6.43
CA VAL A 300 13.88 16.17 7.53
C VAL A 300 13.15 17.34 8.21
N THR A 301 12.46 18.18 7.40
CA THR A 301 11.64 19.30 7.92
C THR A 301 10.42 18.77 8.68
N PHE A 302 9.68 17.82 8.09
CA PHE A 302 8.51 17.17 8.69
C PHE A 302 8.83 16.56 10.07
N ARG A 303 9.90 15.76 10.14
CA ARG A 303 10.33 15.14 11.37
C ARG A 303 10.91 16.15 12.36
N GLY A 304 11.56 17.18 11.84
CA GLY A 304 12.16 18.26 12.65
C GLY A 304 11.14 18.96 13.55
N HIS A 305 9.87 19.03 13.18
CA HIS A 305 8.82 19.59 14.06
C HIS A 305 8.67 18.86 15.40
N GLN A 306 9.18 17.62 15.51
CA GLN A 306 9.17 16.82 16.73
C GLN A 306 10.49 16.90 17.49
N VAL A 307 11.50 17.58 16.93
CA VAL A 307 12.83 17.78 17.53
C VAL A 307 12.89 19.21 18.11
N PRO A 308 12.87 19.38 19.44
CA PRO A 308 12.80 20.71 20.07
C PRO A 308 13.91 21.67 19.63
N GLU A 309 15.12 21.15 19.42
CA GLU A 309 16.26 21.93 18.96
C GLU A 309 16.06 22.47 17.55
N PHE A 310 15.42 21.72 16.67
CA PHE A 310 15.06 22.18 15.31
C PHE A 310 14.05 23.32 15.37
N VAL A 311 12.99 23.17 16.15
CA VAL A 311 11.96 24.20 16.32
C VAL A 311 12.60 25.49 16.85
N THR A 312 13.41 25.39 17.91
CA THR A 312 14.14 26.53 18.49
C THR A 312 15.07 27.21 17.48
N ALA A 313 15.77 26.42 16.65
CA ALA A 313 16.67 26.95 15.62
C ALA A 313 15.92 27.71 14.52
N VAL A 314 14.76 27.20 14.09
CA VAL A 314 13.92 27.86 13.09
C VAL A 314 13.21 29.10 13.65
N GLU A 315 12.81 29.08 14.92
CA GLU A 315 12.29 30.27 15.60
C GLU A 315 13.35 31.39 15.69
N ALA A 316 14.61 31.03 15.92
CA ALA A 316 15.72 32.00 15.96
C ALA A 316 16.12 32.50 14.56
N ASP A 317 16.10 31.62 13.55
CA ASP A 317 16.36 31.96 12.13
C ASP A 317 15.32 31.34 11.20
N PRO A 318 14.23 32.03 10.88
CA PRO A 318 13.15 31.51 10.05
C PRO A 318 13.46 31.45 8.54
N SER A 319 14.71 31.57 8.13
CA SER A 319 15.11 31.58 6.71
C SER A 319 14.85 30.26 5.98
N LEU A 320 14.66 29.14 6.68
CA LEU A 320 14.20 27.90 6.09
C LEU A 320 12.77 28.05 5.52
N ILE A 321 11.89 28.76 6.23
CA ILE A 321 10.52 29.08 5.77
C ILE A 321 10.57 29.90 4.48
N ASP A 322 11.49 30.88 4.39
CA ASP A 322 11.68 31.64 3.17
C ASP A 322 12.23 30.78 2.00
N SER A 323 13.07 29.77 2.31
CA SER A 323 13.58 28.85 1.30
C SER A 323 12.47 27.92 0.76
N LEU A 324 11.61 27.41 1.63
CA LEU A 324 10.43 26.62 1.23
C LEU A 324 9.47 27.45 0.36
N TYR A 325 9.20 28.70 0.76
CA TYR A 325 8.35 29.61 -0.02
C TYR A 325 8.95 29.90 -1.40
N ARG A 326 10.24 30.25 -1.47
CA ARG A 326 10.92 30.51 -2.74
C ARG A 326 10.92 29.31 -3.64
N PHE A 327 11.13 28.10 -3.09
CA PHE A 327 11.05 26.88 -3.87
C PHE A 327 9.64 26.68 -4.42
N ALA A 328 8.62 26.69 -3.57
CA ALA A 328 7.23 26.46 -3.98
C ALA A 328 6.75 27.49 -5.01
N SER A 329 7.03 28.78 -4.79
CA SER A 329 6.60 29.86 -5.71
C SER A 329 7.45 29.96 -6.98
N GLY A 330 8.73 29.56 -6.92
CA GLY A 330 9.66 29.60 -8.05
C GLY A 330 9.54 28.41 -9.01
N HIS A 331 8.96 27.29 -8.56
CA HIS A 331 8.89 26.04 -9.34
C HIS A 331 7.45 25.62 -9.67
N LEU A 332 6.54 26.57 -9.87
CA LEU A 332 5.15 26.26 -10.27
C LEU A 332 5.06 25.47 -11.58
N ALA A 333 6.05 25.59 -12.45
CA ALA A 333 6.11 24.84 -13.72
C ALA A 333 6.30 23.33 -13.52
N LEU A 334 6.69 22.85 -12.34
CA LEU A 334 6.75 21.42 -12.02
C LEU A 334 5.34 20.84 -11.78
N LEU A 335 4.38 21.67 -11.40
CA LEU A 335 3.02 21.21 -11.14
C LEU A 335 2.37 20.71 -12.44
N GLY A 336 1.76 19.52 -12.37
CA GLY A 336 1.23 18.81 -13.54
C GLY A 336 2.27 17.98 -14.29
N THR A 337 3.50 17.86 -13.75
CA THR A 337 4.53 16.93 -14.23
C THR A 337 4.80 15.84 -13.18
N ASP A 338 5.61 14.86 -13.53
CA ASP A 338 6.06 13.78 -12.60
C ASP A 338 6.80 14.33 -11.37
N GLN A 339 7.29 15.56 -11.40
CA GLN A 339 7.97 16.22 -10.29
C GLN A 339 7.07 17.16 -9.49
N SER A 340 5.76 17.11 -9.71
CA SER A 340 4.75 17.93 -9.03
C SER A 340 4.87 17.88 -7.49
N TYR A 341 5.23 16.72 -6.97
CA TYR A 341 5.40 16.46 -5.54
C TYR A 341 6.48 17.36 -4.89
N LEU A 342 7.52 17.77 -5.60
CA LEU A 342 8.55 18.65 -5.05
C LEU A 342 7.98 20.02 -4.66
N THR A 343 7.19 20.60 -5.54
CA THR A 343 6.55 21.92 -5.31
C THR A 343 5.44 21.82 -4.27
N SER A 344 4.60 20.77 -4.34
CA SER A 344 3.51 20.58 -3.38
C SER A 344 4.03 20.29 -1.97
N ASN A 345 5.07 19.47 -1.82
CA ASN A 345 5.70 19.21 -0.53
C ASN A 345 6.35 20.47 0.08
N ALA A 346 6.99 21.31 -0.74
CA ALA A 346 7.53 22.60 -0.27
C ALA A 346 6.43 23.49 0.34
N GLY A 347 5.27 23.58 -0.34
CA GLY A 347 4.12 24.31 0.16
C GLY A 347 3.50 23.69 1.41
N ARG A 348 3.37 22.36 1.44
CA ARG A 348 2.86 21.59 2.59
C ARG A 348 3.74 21.82 3.82
N GLU A 349 5.07 21.66 3.67
CA GLU A 349 6.00 21.85 4.77
C GLU A 349 6.09 23.31 5.24
N LEU A 350 5.95 24.29 4.34
CA LEU A 350 5.79 25.68 4.73
C LEU A 350 4.54 25.84 5.62
N GLY A 351 3.39 25.32 5.19
CA GLY A 351 2.14 25.41 5.94
C GLY A 351 2.22 24.71 7.29
N ARG A 352 3.00 23.65 7.41
CA ARG A 352 3.19 22.88 8.66
C ARG A 352 3.78 23.71 9.79
N PHE A 353 4.56 24.75 9.50
CA PHE A 353 5.06 25.69 10.51
C PHE A 353 3.97 26.50 11.22
N LEU A 354 2.72 26.51 10.73
CA LEU A 354 1.59 27.14 11.43
C LEU A 354 1.31 26.49 12.80
N GLN A 355 1.78 25.28 13.07
CA GLN A 355 1.66 24.66 14.37
C GLN A 355 2.41 25.44 15.48
N HIS A 356 3.46 26.18 15.13
CA HIS A 356 4.27 26.97 16.05
C HIS A 356 3.75 28.40 16.13
N ALA A 357 3.17 28.78 17.28
CA ALA A 357 2.52 30.08 17.46
C ALA A 357 3.45 31.28 17.17
N SER A 358 4.74 31.17 17.52
CA SER A 358 5.78 32.16 17.28
C SER A 358 6.04 32.43 15.78
N LEU A 359 5.83 31.43 14.93
CA LEU A 359 6.09 31.50 13.50
C LEU A 359 4.85 31.83 12.66
N ARG A 360 3.63 31.79 13.23
CA ARG A 360 2.39 32.01 12.49
C ARG A 360 2.35 33.31 11.73
N SER A 361 2.77 34.41 12.35
CA SER A 361 2.80 35.74 11.70
C SER A 361 3.72 35.79 10.47
N LYS A 362 4.76 34.95 10.46
CA LYS A 362 5.66 34.81 9.30
C LYS A 362 5.05 33.90 8.24
N VAL A 363 4.44 32.78 8.63
CA VAL A 363 3.96 31.74 7.70
C VAL A 363 2.64 32.13 7.04
N GLN A 364 1.69 32.74 7.78
CA GLN A 364 0.36 33.05 7.31
C GLN A 364 0.34 33.81 5.97
N PRO A 365 1.04 34.94 5.78
CA PRO A 365 1.03 35.65 4.51
C PRO A 365 1.66 34.85 3.36
N LEU A 366 2.64 34.00 3.65
CA LEU A 366 3.29 33.16 2.64
C LEU A 366 2.35 32.02 2.21
N ALA A 367 1.64 31.40 3.13
CA ALA A 367 0.62 30.39 2.84
C ALA A 367 -0.52 30.97 1.99
N VAL A 368 -1.03 32.17 2.35
CA VAL A 368 -2.03 32.90 1.54
C VAL A 368 -1.52 33.16 0.13
N ALA A 369 -0.26 33.57 -0.03
CA ALA A 369 0.33 33.84 -1.34
C ALA A 369 0.42 32.55 -2.19
N LEU A 370 0.76 31.42 -1.61
CA LEU A 370 0.79 30.11 -2.32
C LEU A 370 -0.63 29.64 -2.71
N LEU A 371 -1.61 29.83 -1.84
CA LEU A 371 -3.03 29.51 -2.14
C LEU A 371 -3.54 30.37 -3.31
N HIS A 372 -3.16 31.66 -3.37
CA HIS A 372 -3.53 32.52 -4.48
C HIS A 372 -2.78 32.18 -5.79
N ALA A 373 -1.61 31.56 -5.71
CA ALA A 373 -0.85 31.11 -6.88
C ALA A 373 -1.37 29.77 -7.45
N GLY A 374 -2.22 29.07 -6.70
CA GLY A 374 -2.80 27.78 -7.08
C GLY A 374 -4.32 27.83 -7.24
N SER A 375 -4.89 26.69 -7.55
CA SER A 375 -6.34 26.49 -7.62
C SER A 375 -6.70 25.11 -7.07
N ILE A 376 -7.95 24.98 -6.64
CA ILE A 376 -8.49 23.76 -6.03
C ILE A 376 -8.51 22.55 -7.01
N THR A 377 -8.51 22.82 -8.32
CA THR A 377 -8.49 21.82 -9.39
C THR A 377 -7.45 22.19 -10.45
N GLY A 378 -7.08 21.24 -11.29
CA GLY A 378 -6.10 21.41 -12.36
C GLY A 378 -4.66 21.28 -11.90
N ALA A 379 -3.71 21.63 -12.76
CA ALA A 379 -2.29 21.34 -12.56
C ALA A 379 -1.71 21.88 -11.23
N THR A 380 -2.23 22.97 -10.69
CA THR A 380 -1.75 23.59 -9.44
C THR A 380 -2.44 23.06 -8.17
N ALA A 381 -3.38 22.14 -8.31
CA ALA A 381 -4.13 21.59 -7.19
C ALA A 381 -3.23 20.91 -6.14
N PRO A 382 -2.17 20.16 -6.49
CA PRO A 382 -1.31 19.54 -5.47
C PRO A 382 -0.69 20.54 -4.50
N LEU A 383 -0.28 21.72 -4.99
CA LEU A 383 0.24 22.81 -4.15
C LEU A 383 -0.89 23.42 -3.31
N TRP A 384 -2.01 23.76 -3.94
CA TRP A 384 -3.15 24.38 -3.27
C TRP A 384 -3.68 23.51 -2.14
N VAL A 385 -3.93 22.24 -2.42
CA VAL A 385 -4.46 21.27 -1.42
C VAL A 385 -3.47 21.03 -0.30
N GLY A 386 -2.17 20.86 -0.62
CA GLY A 386 -1.14 20.65 0.38
C GLY A 386 -1.04 21.82 1.39
N VAL A 387 -1.11 23.06 0.91
CA VAL A 387 -1.14 24.25 1.78
C VAL A 387 -2.47 24.35 2.53
N ALA A 388 -3.61 24.16 1.84
CA ALA A 388 -4.95 24.26 2.41
C ALA A 388 -5.15 23.26 3.56
N GLU A 389 -4.68 22.03 3.41
CA GLU A 389 -4.74 21.01 4.45
C GLU A 389 -4.00 21.44 5.72
N MET A 390 -2.82 22.02 5.58
CA MET A 390 -2.04 22.52 6.72
C MET A 390 -2.72 23.71 7.40
N THR A 391 -3.33 24.61 6.63
CA THR A 391 -4.09 25.73 7.21
C THR A 391 -5.35 25.25 7.93
N ASP A 392 -6.08 24.29 7.37
CA ASP A 392 -7.27 23.71 7.99
C ASP A 392 -6.93 22.94 9.28
N TYR A 393 -5.79 22.29 9.32
CA TYR A 393 -5.40 21.53 10.49
C TYR A 393 -4.81 22.39 11.62
N TYR A 394 -3.83 23.26 11.30
CA TYR A 394 -3.06 23.98 12.31
C TYR A 394 -3.59 25.38 12.65
N ASP A 395 -4.38 25.99 11.77
CA ASP A 395 -4.86 27.37 11.93
C ASP A 395 -6.30 27.56 11.47
N ARG A 396 -7.15 26.53 11.70
CA ARG A 396 -8.56 26.49 11.28
C ARG A 396 -9.37 27.69 11.73
N ALA A 397 -9.05 28.28 12.89
CA ALA A 397 -9.75 29.48 13.38
C ALA A 397 -9.63 30.68 12.42
N ASN A 398 -8.58 30.71 11.61
CA ASN A 398 -8.32 31.71 10.60
C ASN A 398 -8.64 31.26 9.16
N CYS A 399 -9.47 30.21 9.01
CA CYS A 399 -9.80 29.63 7.70
C CYS A 399 -10.34 30.65 6.69
N SER A 400 -11.03 31.70 7.14
CA SER A 400 -11.54 32.76 6.27
C SER A 400 -10.42 33.60 5.63
N VAL A 401 -9.26 33.72 6.29
CA VAL A 401 -8.08 34.41 5.76
C VAL A 401 -7.48 33.62 4.61
N TYR A 402 -7.51 32.31 4.72
CA TYR A 402 -6.98 31.36 3.73
C TYR A 402 -7.98 31.01 2.63
N GLY A 403 -9.27 31.21 2.87
CA GLY A 403 -10.34 30.72 1.99
C GLY A 403 -10.60 29.21 2.11
N THR A 404 -10.16 28.57 3.21
CA THR A 404 -10.18 27.10 3.39
C THR A 404 -11.23 26.61 4.41
N CYS A 405 -12.24 27.44 4.75
CA CYS A 405 -13.29 27.02 5.66
C CYS A 405 -14.07 25.83 5.09
N ASP A 406 -14.31 24.82 5.92
CA ASP A 406 -14.96 23.56 5.52
C ASP A 406 -14.25 22.88 4.33
N LEU A 407 -12.93 22.77 4.40
CA LEU A 407 -12.06 22.31 3.31
C LEU A 407 -12.56 21.00 2.67
N ALA A 408 -12.87 19.98 3.46
CA ALA A 408 -13.34 18.69 2.92
C ALA A 408 -14.64 18.85 2.09
N ALA A 409 -15.55 19.72 2.49
CA ALA A 409 -16.77 20.00 1.73
C ALA A 409 -16.47 20.81 0.46
N GLN A 410 -15.50 21.74 0.49
CA GLN A 410 -15.06 22.45 -0.70
C GLN A 410 -14.45 21.48 -1.73
N LEU A 411 -13.54 20.61 -1.29
CA LEU A 411 -12.90 19.60 -2.14
C LEU A 411 -13.95 18.63 -2.72
N THR A 412 -14.86 18.13 -1.89
CA THR A 412 -15.94 17.23 -2.36
C THR A 412 -16.75 17.87 -3.49
N ARG A 413 -17.15 19.13 -3.33
CA ARG A 413 -17.95 19.84 -4.36
C ARG A 413 -17.16 20.11 -5.63
N ALA A 414 -15.87 20.42 -5.51
CA ALA A 414 -15.03 20.77 -6.64
C ALA A 414 -14.53 19.56 -7.43
N VAL A 415 -14.29 18.45 -6.74
CA VAL A 415 -13.60 17.28 -7.29
C VAL A 415 -14.57 16.13 -7.58
N LEU A 416 -15.37 15.71 -6.61
CA LEU A 416 -16.28 14.56 -6.76
C LEU A 416 -17.64 15.03 -7.33
N THR A 417 -17.63 15.41 -8.59
CA THR A 417 -18.80 16.04 -9.25
C THR A 417 -19.89 15.04 -9.65
N THR A 418 -19.53 13.76 -9.77
CA THR A 418 -20.45 12.68 -10.15
C THR A 418 -20.93 11.93 -8.90
N THR A 419 -22.25 11.78 -8.78
CA THR A 419 -22.87 10.90 -7.77
C THR A 419 -23.83 9.95 -8.47
N TYR A 420 -23.60 8.65 -8.31
CA TYR A 420 -24.36 7.61 -8.99
C TYR A 420 -24.85 6.54 -8.00
N PRO A 421 -26.17 6.41 -7.82
CA PRO A 421 -26.73 5.37 -6.95
C PRO A 421 -26.75 4.03 -7.69
N CYS A 422 -25.91 3.09 -7.30
CA CYS A 422 -25.89 1.72 -7.84
C CYS A 422 -27.05 0.88 -7.33
N SER A 423 -27.38 1.03 -6.05
CA SER A 423 -28.43 0.30 -5.34
C SER A 423 -28.84 1.10 -4.11
N SER A 424 -29.72 0.52 -3.28
CA SER A 424 -30.03 1.10 -1.97
C SER A 424 -28.87 1.08 -0.99
N SER A 425 -27.84 0.27 -1.25
CA SER A 425 -26.68 0.10 -0.37
C SER A 425 -25.36 0.62 -0.95
N ILE A 426 -25.25 0.90 -2.24
CA ILE A 426 -24.01 1.29 -2.90
C ILE A 426 -24.20 2.60 -3.65
N THR A 427 -23.37 3.59 -3.34
CA THR A 427 -23.30 4.88 -4.06
C THR A 427 -21.88 5.12 -4.54
N ILE A 428 -21.69 5.43 -5.82
CA ILE A 428 -20.42 5.87 -6.37
C ILE A 428 -20.36 7.39 -6.35
N LYS A 429 -19.27 7.95 -5.84
CA LYS A 429 -18.88 9.35 -5.97
C LYS A 429 -17.60 9.41 -6.78
N ALA A 430 -17.61 10.06 -7.92
CA ALA A 430 -16.46 10.06 -8.81
C ALA A 430 -16.10 11.47 -9.27
N GLN A 431 -14.85 11.63 -9.63
CA GLN A 431 -14.34 12.85 -10.27
C GLN A 431 -14.89 12.89 -11.70
N GLN A 432 -14.56 11.92 -12.54
CA GLN A 432 -15.13 11.74 -13.87
C GLN A 432 -15.29 10.24 -14.16
N MET A 433 -16.48 9.85 -14.52
CA MET A 433 -16.76 8.51 -15.06
C MET A 433 -17.88 8.62 -16.07
N THR A 434 -17.76 7.90 -17.16
CA THR A 434 -18.84 7.78 -18.13
C THR A 434 -20.01 6.96 -17.59
N SER A 435 -21.20 7.12 -18.16
CA SER A 435 -22.37 6.31 -17.78
C SER A 435 -22.13 4.80 -17.95
N ALA A 436 -21.32 4.41 -18.95
CA ALA A 436 -20.98 3.01 -19.19
C ALA A 436 -20.05 2.46 -18.10
N GLU A 437 -19.02 3.21 -17.71
CA GLU A 437 -18.08 2.84 -16.63
C GLU A 437 -18.80 2.76 -15.29
N LEU A 438 -19.68 3.71 -14.96
CA LEU A 438 -20.53 3.67 -13.77
C LEU A 438 -21.43 2.43 -13.74
N ALA A 439 -22.08 2.10 -14.85
CA ALA A 439 -22.95 0.93 -14.94
C ALA A 439 -22.16 -0.38 -14.82
N ALA A 440 -20.98 -0.47 -15.46
CA ALA A 440 -20.10 -1.64 -15.38
C ALA A 440 -19.58 -1.84 -13.95
N THR A 441 -19.10 -0.78 -13.29
CA THR A 441 -18.67 -0.81 -11.88
C THR A 441 -19.80 -1.27 -10.97
N CYS A 442 -20.99 -0.70 -11.12
CA CYS A 442 -22.17 -1.13 -10.38
C CYS A 442 -22.50 -2.61 -10.56
N THR A 443 -22.42 -3.09 -11.80
CA THR A 443 -22.67 -4.51 -12.10
C THR A 443 -21.65 -5.39 -11.42
N SER A 444 -20.38 -5.01 -11.46
CA SER A 444 -19.30 -5.74 -10.77
C SER A 444 -19.55 -5.84 -9.27
N LEU A 445 -19.76 -4.72 -8.59
CA LEU A 445 -19.97 -4.70 -7.14
C LEU A 445 -21.20 -5.53 -6.71
N ARG A 446 -22.33 -5.37 -7.40
CA ARG A 446 -23.57 -6.12 -7.08
C ARG A 446 -23.44 -7.62 -7.35
N SER A 447 -22.66 -8.00 -8.37
CA SER A 447 -22.42 -9.42 -8.63
C SER A 447 -21.44 -10.03 -7.63
N GLN A 448 -20.51 -9.23 -7.13
CA GLN A 448 -19.59 -9.65 -6.07
C GLN A 448 -20.30 -9.93 -4.75
N ASP A 449 -21.39 -9.21 -4.40
CA ASP A 449 -22.22 -9.51 -3.23
C ASP A 449 -22.66 -10.99 -3.25
N ALA A 450 -23.27 -11.42 -4.32
CA ALA A 450 -23.77 -12.81 -4.45
C ALA A 450 -22.61 -13.83 -4.42
N TYR A 451 -21.48 -13.49 -5.02
CA TYR A 451 -20.29 -14.33 -5.01
C TYR A 451 -19.74 -14.49 -3.59
N PHE A 452 -19.55 -13.38 -2.87
CA PHE A 452 -19.07 -13.34 -1.49
C PHE A 452 -19.94 -14.21 -0.58
N HIS A 453 -21.25 -13.97 -0.53
CA HIS A 453 -22.18 -14.76 0.28
C HIS A 453 -22.17 -16.25 -0.08
N GLY A 454 -21.95 -16.58 -1.36
CA GLY A 454 -21.79 -17.95 -1.83
C GLY A 454 -20.52 -18.64 -1.28
N VAL A 455 -19.45 -17.89 -1.06
CA VAL A 455 -18.18 -18.38 -0.50
C VAL A 455 -18.29 -18.55 1.02
N VAL A 456 -18.64 -17.49 1.74
CA VAL A 456 -18.59 -17.48 3.22
C VAL A 456 -19.83 -18.11 3.86
N LYS A 457 -20.93 -18.20 3.13
CA LYS A 457 -22.21 -18.80 3.59
C LYS A 457 -22.69 -18.21 4.92
N ASP A 458 -22.59 -16.89 5.04
CA ASP A 458 -23.07 -16.15 6.19
C ASP A 458 -24.61 -16.26 6.37
N LYS A 459 -25.09 -15.71 7.46
CA LYS A 459 -26.54 -15.66 7.77
C LYS A 459 -27.04 -14.23 7.91
N GLY A 460 -26.33 -13.28 7.37
CA GLY A 460 -26.58 -11.85 7.50
C GLY A 460 -25.48 -11.15 8.29
N PRO A 461 -25.59 -9.83 8.48
CA PRO A 461 -24.57 -9.04 9.16
C PRO A 461 -24.25 -9.55 10.57
N VAL A 462 -23.00 -9.34 11.00
CA VAL A 462 -22.57 -9.64 12.37
C VAL A 462 -23.35 -8.84 13.39
N ALA A 463 -23.44 -9.36 14.60
CA ALA A 463 -24.23 -8.72 15.65
C ALA A 463 -23.67 -7.31 15.96
N GLY A 464 -24.55 -6.32 15.99
CA GLY A 464 -24.18 -4.95 16.28
C GLY A 464 -23.77 -4.10 15.08
N ASP A 465 -23.52 -4.68 13.90
CA ASP A 465 -23.27 -3.92 12.67
C ASP A 465 -24.55 -3.15 12.26
N ARG A 466 -24.40 -1.84 12.12
CA ARG A 466 -25.47 -0.90 11.70
C ARG A 466 -25.23 -0.32 10.31
N ASN A 467 -24.16 -0.74 9.64
CA ASN A 467 -23.87 -0.31 8.29
C ASN A 467 -24.96 -0.82 7.34
N SER A 468 -25.47 0.05 6.51
CA SER A 468 -26.46 -0.30 5.48
C SER A 468 -26.03 0.15 4.08
N THR A 469 -25.04 1.01 3.99
CA THR A 469 -24.60 1.62 2.75
C THR A 469 -23.08 1.74 2.72
N ILE A 470 -22.51 1.78 1.51
CA ILE A 470 -21.11 2.13 1.26
C ILE A 470 -21.03 3.23 0.20
N GLU A 471 -20.12 4.17 0.38
CA GLU A 471 -19.69 5.10 -0.67
C GLU A 471 -18.40 4.58 -1.33
N VAL A 472 -18.43 4.42 -2.65
CA VAL A 472 -17.26 4.13 -3.47
C VAL A 472 -16.79 5.45 -4.07
N VAL A 473 -15.64 5.94 -3.61
CA VAL A 473 -15.07 7.21 -4.05
C VAL A 473 -13.97 6.93 -5.06
N VAL A 474 -14.08 7.54 -6.25
CA VAL A 474 -13.17 7.26 -7.37
C VAL A 474 -12.55 8.55 -7.89
N TYR A 475 -11.24 8.66 -7.78
CA TYR A 475 -10.45 9.72 -8.42
C TYR A 475 -10.02 9.30 -9.83
N ASP A 476 -9.74 10.27 -10.69
CA ASP A 476 -9.41 10.00 -12.11
C ASP A 476 -8.00 9.42 -12.31
N SER A 477 -7.15 9.52 -11.29
CA SER A 477 -5.77 9.04 -11.35
C SER A 477 -5.18 8.82 -9.96
N SER A 478 -4.06 8.09 -9.91
CA SER A 478 -3.23 7.97 -8.71
C SER A 478 -2.73 9.34 -8.22
N ALA A 479 -2.40 10.25 -9.11
CA ALA A 479 -1.97 11.61 -8.78
C ALA A 479 -3.09 12.44 -8.13
N ASP A 480 -4.32 12.33 -8.62
CA ASP A 480 -5.47 13.00 -8.02
C ASP A 480 -5.83 12.39 -6.65
N TYR A 481 -5.77 11.06 -6.53
CA TYR A 481 -5.91 10.39 -5.25
C TYR A 481 -4.92 10.91 -4.21
N GLN A 482 -3.62 11.01 -4.56
CA GLN A 482 -2.58 11.59 -3.69
C GLN A 482 -2.87 13.04 -3.32
N THR A 483 -3.39 13.80 -4.28
CA THR A 483 -3.68 15.22 -4.08
C THR A 483 -4.82 15.45 -3.09
N TYR A 484 -5.91 14.69 -3.23
CA TYR A 484 -7.17 15.03 -2.56
C TYR A 484 -7.54 14.11 -1.40
N ALA A 485 -7.28 12.81 -1.50
CA ALA A 485 -7.84 11.85 -0.57
C ALA A 485 -7.34 12.05 0.87
N GLY A 486 -6.07 12.42 1.04
CA GLY A 486 -5.51 12.74 2.35
C GLY A 486 -6.24 13.92 3.03
N ALA A 487 -6.42 15.02 2.31
CA ALA A 487 -7.09 16.21 2.81
C ALA A 487 -8.60 15.99 3.06
N MET A 488 -9.25 15.17 2.24
CA MET A 488 -10.70 14.89 2.35
C MET A 488 -11.03 13.88 3.43
N TYR A 489 -10.24 12.81 3.54
CA TYR A 489 -10.56 11.65 4.38
C TYR A 489 -9.54 11.41 5.50
N GLY A 490 -8.41 12.12 5.54
CA GLY A 490 -7.37 11.98 6.55
C GLY A 490 -6.65 10.65 6.46
N ILE A 491 -6.36 10.19 5.25
CA ILE A 491 -5.73 8.90 4.98
C ILE A 491 -4.32 9.09 4.42
N ASP A 492 -3.47 8.08 4.59
CA ASP A 492 -2.24 7.95 3.82
C ASP A 492 -2.60 7.62 2.38
N THR A 493 -1.95 8.26 1.44
CA THR A 493 -2.19 8.10 0.00
C THR A 493 -1.05 7.36 -0.72
N ASN A 494 -0.08 6.82 0.02
CA ASN A 494 0.98 5.96 -0.51
C ASN A 494 0.52 4.50 -0.62
N ASN A 495 -0.66 4.27 -1.20
CA ASN A 495 -1.27 2.94 -1.30
C ASN A 495 -2.16 2.83 -2.56
N GLY A 496 -2.69 1.64 -2.81
CA GLY A 496 -3.52 1.33 -3.97
C GLY A 496 -5.00 1.68 -3.83
N GLY A 497 -5.40 2.29 -2.74
CA GLY A 497 -6.78 2.55 -2.33
C GLY A 497 -6.96 2.21 -0.87
N MET A 498 -8.15 2.50 -0.30
CA MET A 498 -8.36 2.29 1.12
C MET A 498 -9.83 2.09 1.45
N TYR A 499 -10.12 1.04 2.18
CA TYR A 499 -11.41 0.87 2.83
C TYR A 499 -11.41 1.59 4.19
N LEU A 500 -12.39 2.43 4.42
CA LEU A 500 -12.61 3.17 5.66
C LEU A 500 -13.89 2.64 6.32
N GLU A 501 -13.73 1.77 7.28
CA GLU A 501 -14.84 1.12 7.96
C GLU A 501 -15.59 2.09 8.89
N GLY A 502 -14.85 2.88 9.66
CA GLY A 502 -15.39 3.69 10.74
C GLY A 502 -15.74 2.84 11.96
N ASP A 503 -16.80 3.21 12.67
CA ASP A 503 -17.38 2.44 13.77
C ASP A 503 -18.68 1.76 13.30
N PRO A 504 -18.65 0.44 13.01
CA PRO A 504 -19.82 -0.28 12.51
C PRO A 504 -21.02 -0.26 13.47
N ALA A 505 -20.79 -0.09 14.77
CA ALA A 505 -21.82 -0.02 15.78
C ALA A 505 -22.45 1.38 15.93
N ALA A 506 -21.83 2.41 15.38
CA ALA A 506 -22.32 3.77 15.46
C ALA A 506 -23.52 4.01 14.53
N ALA A 507 -24.53 4.67 15.04
CA ALA A 507 -25.64 5.10 14.20
C ALA A 507 -25.19 6.18 13.21
N GLY A 508 -25.41 5.95 11.91
CA GLY A 508 -25.01 6.88 10.84
C GLY A 508 -23.55 6.77 10.42
N ASN A 509 -22.86 5.72 10.83
CA ASN A 509 -21.55 5.40 10.24
C ASN A 509 -21.68 5.27 8.73
N GLN A 510 -20.69 5.76 8.00
CA GLN A 510 -20.64 5.69 6.55
C GLN A 510 -19.32 5.07 6.10
N PRO A 511 -19.28 3.75 5.88
CA PRO A 511 -18.15 3.09 5.27
C PRO A 511 -17.84 3.67 3.89
N ARG A 512 -16.55 3.75 3.56
CA ARG A 512 -16.08 4.24 2.27
C ARG A 512 -14.95 3.37 1.74
N PHE A 513 -15.03 3.07 0.47
CA PHE A 513 -13.87 2.65 -0.30
C PHE A 513 -13.39 3.85 -1.11
N VAL A 514 -12.16 4.28 -0.89
CA VAL A 514 -11.55 5.44 -1.53
C VAL A 514 -10.46 4.94 -2.48
N ALA A 515 -10.66 5.15 -3.78
CA ALA A 515 -9.84 4.59 -4.84
C ALA A 515 -9.59 5.58 -5.97
N TYR A 516 -8.89 5.12 -6.98
CA TYR A 516 -8.61 5.87 -8.20
C TYR A 516 -8.68 4.96 -9.43
N GLU A 517 -8.80 5.58 -10.59
CA GLU A 517 -8.67 4.89 -11.85
C GLU A 517 -7.22 4.41 -12.04
N ALA A 518 -7.06 3.19 -12.50
CA ALA A 518 -5.79 2.67 -12.98
C ALA A 518 -5.49 3.27 -14.37
N GLU A 519 -5.13 4.57 -14.40
CA GLU A 519 -5.00 5.37 -15.61
C GLU A 519 -4.00 4.80 -16.63
N TRP A 520 -3.04 4.00 -16.16
CA TRP A 520 -2.04 3.31 -17.00
C TRP A 520 -2.62 2.14 -17.80
N LEU A 521 -3.87 1.72 -17.52
CA LEU A 521 -4.56 0.66 -18.26
C LEU A 521 -5.44 1.20 -19.39
N ARG A 522 -5.56 2.53 -19.53
CA ARG A 522 -6.34 3.11 -20.62
C ARG A 522 -5.89 2.56 -22.00
N PRO A 523 -6.78 2.21 -22.93
CA PRO A 523 -8.21 2.61 -22.95
C PRO A 523 -9.15 1.76 -22.09
N ASP A 524 -8.68 0.70 -21.42
CA ASP A 524 -9.51 -0.15 -20.57
C ASP A 524 -9.67 0.51 -19.19
N PHE A 525 -10.89 0.99 -18.90
CA PHE A 525 -11.19 1.60 -17.61
C PHE A 525 -11.22 0.55 -16.51
N GLN A 526 -10.45 0.75 -15.47
CA GLN A 526 -10.48 -0.04 -14.24
C GLN A 526 -10.31 0.85 -13.02
N ILE A 527 -11.05 0.59 -11.97
CA ILE A 527 -10.81 1.14 -10.64
C ILE A 527 -9.80 0.23 -9.95
N TRP A 528 -8.68 0.81 -9.50
CA TRP A 528 -7.62 0.04 -8.84
C TRP A 528 -8.14 -0.59 -7.55
N ASN A 529 -7.84 -1.85 -7.34
CA ASN A 529 -8.26 -2.65 -6.18
C ASN A 529 -9.78 -2.74 -5.90
N LEU A 530 -10.65 -2.42 -6.87
CA LEU A 530 -12.10 -2.36 -6.66
C LEU A 530 -12.65 -3.57 -5.89
N ASN A 531 -12.35 -4.77 -6.37
CA ASN A 531 -12.92 -6.00 -5.81
C ASN A 531 -12.23 -6.45 -4.52
N HIS A 532 -10.98 -6.05 -4.29
CA HIS A 532 -10.25 -6.27 -3.05
C HIS A 532 -10.85 -5.44 -1.92
N GLU A 533 -10.89 -4.13 -2.07
CA GLU A 533 -11.38 -3.21 -1.04
C GLU A 533 -12.88 -3.38 -0.75
N TYR A 534 -13.65 -3.71 -1.78
CA TYR A 534 -15.07 -4.03 -1.57
C TYR A 534 -15.25 -5.33 -0.79
N THR A 535 -14.32 -6.27 -0.89
CA THR A 535 -14.32 -7.47 -0.04
C THR A 535 -14.13 -7.12 1.42
N HIS A 536 -13.25 -6.18 1.76
CA HIS A 536 -13.10 -5.73 3.16
C HIS A 536 -14.41 -5.19 3.76
N TYR A 537 -15.19 -4.43 2.96
CA TYR A 537 -16.52 -4.00 3.40
C TYR A 537 -17.46 -5.16 3.68
N LEU A 538 -17.47 -6.16 2.79
CA LEU A 538 -18.33 -7.33 2.96
C LEU A 538 -17.85 -8.20 4.13
N ASP A 539 -16.54 -8.45 4.22
CA ASP A 539 -15.93 -9.26 5.28
C ASP A 539 -16.14 -8.62 6.67
N GLY A 540 -15.84 -7.32 6.82
CA GLY A 540 -16.09 -6.59 8.06
C GLY A 540 -17.54 -6.63 8.50
N ARG A 541 -18.47 -6.58 7.54
CA ARG A 541 -19.90 -6.58 7.82
C ARG A 541 -20.48 -7.97 8.11
N PHE A 542 -20.00 -9.03 7.45
CA PHE A 542 -20.65 -10.34 7.48
C PHE A 542 -19.84 -11.43 8.17
N ASP A 543 -18.52 -11.22 8.36
CA ASP A 543 -17.64 -12.24 8.92
C ASP A 543 -16.84 -11.77 10.15
N MET A 544 -16.51 -10.47 10.26
CA MET A 544 -15.64 -9.96 11.32
C MET A 544 -16.43 -9.13 12.33
N TYR A 545 -16.63 -9.67 13.54
CA TYR A 545 -17.37 -9.00 14.60
C TYR A 545 -16.64 -7.78 15.15
N GLY A 546 -17.35 -6.65 15.29
CA GLY A 546 -16.80 -5.42 15.83
C GLY A 546 -16.23 -4.52 14.74
N ASP A 547 -15.19 -3.77 15.08
CA ASP A 547 -14.42 -2.97 14.17
C ASP A 547 -13.11 -3.66 13.79
N PHE A 548 -12.36 -3.04 12.91
CA PHE A 548 -11.06 -3.56 12.51
C PHE A 548 -10.11 -3.82 13.69
N ASP A 549 -10.07 -2.89 14.67
CA ASP A 549 -9.17 -3.06 15.84
C ASP A 549 -9.55 -4.30 16.65
N ALA A 550 -10.83 -4.62 16.75
CA ALA A 550 -11.29 -5.88 17.35
C ALA A 550 -10.82 -7.09 16.53
N GLY A 551 -10.93 -7.01 15.22
CA GLY A 551 -10.55 -8.08 14.28
C GLY A 551 -9.07 -8.46 14.33
N VAL A 552 -8.16 -7.52 14.65
CA VAL A 552 -6.71 -7.75 14.68
C VAL A 552 -6.13 -7.98 16.09
N THR A 553 -6.97 -8.18 17.08
CA THR A 553 -6.52 -8.52 18.46
C THR A 553 -5.78 -9.86 18.54
N THR A 554 -6.02 -10.74 17.59
CA THR A 554 -5.25 -11.97 17.34
C THR A 554 -4.73 -11.94 15.90
N PRO A 555 -3.73 -12.77 15.52
CA PRO A 555 -3.26 -12.85 14.14
C PRO A 555 -4.37 -13.33 13.18
N THR A 556 -5.02 -12.39 12.51
CA THR A 556 -6.12 -12.63 11.55
C THR A 556 -5.80 -12.11 10.14
N VAL A 557 -4.67 -11.42 9.99
CA VAL A 557 -4.30 -10.75 8.72
C VAL A 557 -4.17 -11.73 7.55
N TRP A 558 -3.78 -12.97 7.83
CA TRP A 558 -3.79 -14.04 6.81
C TRP A 558 -5.18 -14.24 6.18
N TRP A 559 -6.25 -14.02 6.98
CA TRP A 559 -7.63 -14.06 6.50
C TRP A 559 -8.02 -12.72 5.86
N ILE A 560 -7.91 -11.62 6.59
CA ILE A 560 -8.39 -10.30 6.16
C ILE A 560 -7.86 -9.98 4.76
N GLU A 561 -6.54 -9.96 4.57
CA GLU A 561 -5.92 -9.63 3.30
C GLU A 561 -5.94 -10.80 2.31
N GLY A 562 -5.67 -12.01 2.81
CA GLY A 562 -5.70 -13.20 1.96
C GLY A 562 -7.08 -13.50 1.38
N PHE A 563 -8.16 -13.17 2.09
CA PHE A 563 -9.51 -13.35 1.61
C PHE A 563 -9.92 -12.26 0.62
N ALA A 564 -9.53 -11.02 0.86
CA ALA A 564 -9.73 -9.94 -0.10
C ALA A 564 -9.03 -10.25 -1.43
N GLU A 565 -7.78 -10.74 -1.39
CA GLU A 565 -7.06 -11.24 -2.57
C GLU A 565 -7.79 -12.42 -3.21
N TYR A 566 -8.19 -13.43 -2.42
CA TYR A 566 -8.87 -14.61 -2.96
C TYR A 566 -10.17 -14.24 -3.69
N VAL A 567 -11.01 -13.40 -3.08
CA VAL A 567 -12.26 -12.96 -3.70
C VAL A 567 -11.95 -12.12 -4.95
N SER A 568 -11.01 -11.16 -4.87
CA SER A 568 -10.66 -10.29 -6.00
C SER A 568 -10.27 -11.11 -7.23
N TYR A 569 -9.37 -12.10 -7.08
CA TYR A 569 -8.94 -12.92 -8.21
C TYR A 569 -9.97 -13.93 -8.67
N SER A 570 -10.58 -14.66 -7.73
CA SER A 570 -11.49 -15.74 -8.07
C SER A 570 -12.81 -15.24 -8.65
N TYR A 571 -13.36 -14.12 -8.12
CA TYR A 571 -14.55 -13.48 -8.66
C TYR A 571 -14.35 -13.01 -10.10
N ARG A 572 -13.21 -12.39 -10.39
CA ARG A 572 -12.88 -11.93 -11.75
C ARG A 572 -12.45 -13.06 -12.69
N GLY A 573 -12.15 -14.23 -12.15
CA GLY A 573 -11.66 -15.38 -12.94
C GLY A 573 -10.27 -15.15 -13.54
N VAL A 574 -9.42 -14.36 -12.89
CA VAL A 574 -8.06 -14.05 -13.35
C VAL A 574 -7.01 -14.81 -12.55
N PRO A 575 -5.89 -15.22 -13.17
CA PRO A 575 -4.79 -15.86 -12.44
C PRO A 575 -4.04 -14.86 -11.56
N TYR A 576 -3.36 -15.38 -10.53
CA TYR A 576 -2.45 -14.63 -9.67
C TYR A 576 -1.01 -15.17 -9.82
N PRO A 577 -0.27 -14.76 -10.88
CA PRO A 577 1.04 -15.31 -11.19
C PRO A 577 2.04 -15.20 -10.03
N GLU A 578 2.07 -14.04 -9.35
CA GLU A 578 3.01 -13.78 -8.26
C GLU A 578 2.78 -14.69 -7.06
N ALA A 579 1.52 -15.05 -6.78
CA ALA A 579 1.20 -16.04 -5.75
C ALA A 579 1.62 -17.46 -6.19
N MET A 580 1.51 -17.77 -7.48
CA MET A 580 1.98 -19.06 -8.02
C MET A 580 3.49 -19.17 -7.96
N ASP A 581 4.23 -18.08 -8.19
CA ASP A 581 5.68 -18.01 -8.02
C ASP A 581 6.07 -18.28 -6.56
N GLU A 582 5.35 -17.69 -5.60
CA GLU A 582 5.57 -17.95 -4.17
C GLU A 582 5.25 -19.40 -3.80
N ALA A 583 4.19 -19.99 -4.37
CA ALA A 583 3.90 -21.40 -4.20
C ALA A 583 5.08 -22.29 -4.64
N GLY A 584 5.76 -21.91 -5.74
CA GLY A 584 6.97 -22.56 -6.23
C GLY A 584 8.16 -22.46 -5.28
N ARG A 585 8.26 -21.39 -4.51
CA ARG A 585 9.31 -21.22 -3.50
C ARG A 585 9.08 -22.05 -2.25
N GLY A 586 7.83 -22.33 -1.89
CA GLY A 586 7.47 -23.16 -0.74
C GLY A 586 7.99 -22.65 0.61
N THR A 587 8.08 -21.30 0.77
CA THR A 587 8.78 -20.66 1.89
C THR A 587 8.12 -20.94 3.24
N TYR A 588 6.79 -20.90 3.30
CA TYR A 588 6.05 -21.00 4.57
C TYR A 588 5.23 -22.29 4.65
N ALA A 589 5.20 -22.89 5.85
CA ALA A 589 4.21 -23.88 6.22
C ALA A 589 2.85 -23.19 6.44
N LEU A 590 1.74 -23.90 6.23
CA LEU A 590 0.40 -23.34 6.46
C LEU A 590 0.23 -22.89 7.91
N SER A 591 0.68 -23.71 8.86
CA SER A 591 0.64 -23.38 10.29
C SER A 591 1.35 -22.07 10.64
N THR A 592 2.43 -21.72 9.92
CA THR A 592 3.15 -20.45 10.09
C THR A 592 2.32 -19.26 9.61
N LEU A 593 1.52 -19.44 8.56
CA LEU A 593 0.72 -18.37 7.98
C LEU A 593 -0.44 -17.94 8.89
N PHE A 594 -0.94 -18.81 9.75
CA PHE A 594 -1.92 -18.44 10.77
C PHE A 594 -1.39 -17.44 11.81
N ASP A 595 -0.08 -17.18 11.85
CA ASP A 595 0.57 -16.17 12.69
C ASP A 595 0.81 -14.84 11.95
N THR A 596 0.24 -14.66 10.76
CA THR A 596 0.44 -13.46 9.96
C THR A 596 -0.24 -12.26 10.59
N THR A 597 0.54 -11.20 10.78
CA THR A 597 0.11 -9.87 11.22
C THR A 597 0.62 -8.84 10.22
N TYR A 598 0.22 -7.59 10.38
CA TYR A 598 0.73 -6.49 9.55
C TYR A 598 2.21 -6.14 9.79
N ASP A 599 2.87 -6.74 10.77
CA ASP A 599 4.31 -6.63 10.95
C ASP A 599 5.11 -7.51 9.97
N ASN A 600 4.43 -8.39 9.23
CA ASN A 600 5.04 -9.22 8.21
C ASN A 600 5.16 -8.46 6.87
N ASP A 601 6.03 -8.95 6.01
CA ASP A 601 6.19 -8.39 4.67
C ASP A 601 4.95 -8.57 3.80
N THR A 602 4.80 -7.68 2.79
CA THR A 602 3.65 -7.67 1.88
C THR A 602 3.49 -8.99 1.13
N THR A 603 4.56 -9.67 0.79
CA THR A 603 4.51 -11.00 0.13
C THR A 603 3.82 -12.03 1.03
N ARG A 604 4.17 -12.03 2.33
CA ARG A 604 3.53 -12.93 3.29
C ARG A 604 2.07 -12.55 3.54
N VAL A 605 1.78 -11.27 3.67
CA VAL A 605 0.43 -10.77 3.94
C VAL A 605 -0.52 -11.09 2.78
N TYR A 606 -0.18 -10.69 1.56
CA TYR A 606 -1.08 -10.78 0.40
C TYR A 606 -0.95 -12.10 -0.35
N ARG A 607 0.24 -12.42 -0.89
CA ARG A 607 0.43 -13.58 -1.76
C ARG A 607 0.28 -14.90 -1.00
N TRP A 608 0.93 -14.99 0.14
CA TRP A 608 0.82 -16.16 1.00
C TRP A 608 -0.51 -16.22 1.73
N GLY A 609 -1.10 -15.07 2.10
CA GLY A 609 -2.48 -14.97 2.59
C GLY A 609 -3.47 -15.54 1.58
N TYR A 610 -3.39 -15.09 0.31
CA TYR A 610 -4.20 -15.64 -0.79
C TYR A 610 -4.08 -17.17 -0.89
N LEU A 611 -2.86 -17.70 -0.90
CA LEU A 611 -2.63 -19.14 -0.99
C LEU A 611 -3.24 -19.89 0.20
N ALA A 612 -3.06 -19.38 1.42
CA ALA A 612 -3.58 -20.00 2.64
C ALA A 612 -5.11 -20.02 2.65
N VAL A 613 -5.74 -18.88 2.36
CA VAL A 613 -7.20 -18.76 2.29
C VAL A 613 -7.76 -19.68 1.21
N ARG A 614 -7.18 -19.67 0.03
CA ARG A 614 -7.59 -20.51 -1.07
C ARG A 614 -7.54 -22.00 -0.69
N TYR A 615 -6.42 -22.46 -0.16
CA TYR A 615 -6.24 -23.84 0.28
C TYR A 615 -7.27 -24.22 1.34
N MET A 616 -7.46 -23.39 2.34
CA MET A 616 -8.40 -23.66 3.43
C MET A 616 -9.86 -23.70 2.95
N LEU A 617 -10.27 -22.76 2.10
CA LEU A 617 -11.64 -22.73 1.57
C LEU A 617 -11.93 -23.88 0.61
N GLU A 618 -10.97 -24.23 -0.25
CA GLU A 618 -11.15 -25.29 -1.26
C GLU A 618 -11.03 -26.71 -0.68
N HIS A 619 -10.15 -26.93 0.30
CA HIS A 619 -9.84 -28.27 0.83
C HIS A 619 -10.38 -28.55 2.24
N HIS A 620 -10.59 -27.50 3.05
CA HIS A 620 -11.01 -27.62 4.45
C HIS A 620 -12.21 -26.72 4.79
N PRO A 621 -13.29 -26.72 3.99
CA PRO A 621 -14.43 -25.81 4.17
C PRO A 621 -15.14 -25.98 5.52
N SER A 622 -15.10 -27.15 6.12
CA SER A 622 -15.70 -27.37 7.45
C SER A 622 -14.90 -26.70 8.57
N ASP A 623 -13.57 -26.69 8.48
CA ASP A 623 -12.73 -25.99 9.44
C ASP A 623 -12.91 -24.47 9.30
N MET A 624 -12.99 -23.99 8.06
CA MET A 624 -13.30 -22.57 7.81
C MET A 624 -14.67 -22.15 8.31
N ALA A 625 -15.68 -23.03 8.19
CA ALA A 625 -17.00 -22.75 8.76
C ALA A 625 -16.95 -22.58 10.29
N THR A 626 -16.08 -23.32 10.99
CA THR A 626 -15.84 -23.15 12.44
C THR A 626 -15.14 -21.83 12.72
N VAL A 627 -14.02 -21.55 12.05
CA VAL A 627 -13.25 -20.30 12.22
C VAL A 627 -14.11 -19.07 11.97
N LEU A 628 -14.87 -19.05 10.84
CA LEU A 628 -15.78 -17.95 10.52
C LEU A 628 -16.95 -17.85 11.51
N GLY A 629 -17.40 -18.96 12.07
CA GLY A 629 -18.39 -18.96 13.15
C GLY A 629 -17.89 -18.21 14.38
N ASP A 630 -16.66 -18.45 14.78
CA ASP A 630 -16.00 -17.79 15.91
C ASP A 630 -15.72 -16.30 15.59
N TYR A 631 -15.24 -15.96 14.38
CA TYR A 631 -15.03 -14.57 13.94
C TYR A 631 -16.33 -13.75 13.99
N ARG A 632 -17.43 -14.32 13.49
CA ARG A 632 -18.76 -13.69 13.52
C ARG A 632 -19.31 -13.47 14.93
N ALA A 633 -18.88 -14.32 15.87
CA ALA A 633 -19.24 -14.19 17.28
C ALA A 633 -18.33 -13.25 18.08
N GLY A 634 -17.17 -12.83 17.51
CA GLY A 634 -16.13 -12.09 18.20
C GLY A 634 -15.27 -12.96 19.13
N ASP A 635 -15.35 -14.28 18.97
CA ASP A 635 -14.59 -15.23 19.78
C ASP A 635 -13.19 -15.45 19.21
N TRP A 636 -12.43 -14.34 19.06
CA TRP A 636 -11.09 -14.31 18.44
C TRP A 636 -10.14 -15.36 19.02
N ASN A 637 -10.16 -15.55 20.35
CA ASN A 637 -9.33 -16.53 21.02
C ASN A 637 -9.77 -17.98 20.74
N ALA A 638 -11.05 -18.24 20.52
CA ALA A 638 -11.54 -19.57 20.14
C ALA A 638 -11.06 -19.90 18.72
N ALA A 639 -11.27 -19.00 17.77
CA ALA A 639 -10.76 -19.13 16.40
C ALA A 639 -9.23 -19.35 16.39
N ARG A 640 -8.49 -18.55 17.16
CA ARG A 640 -7.04 -18.68 17.30
C ARG A 640 -6.63 -20.05 17.84
N SER A 641 -7.29 -20.50 18.90
CA SER A 641 -7.04 -21.81 19.50
C SER A 641 -7.38 -22.96 18.54
N TYR A 642 -8.42 -22.81 17.74
CA TYR A 642 -8.78 -23.78 16.71
C TYR A 642 -7.70 -23.86 15.62
N LEU A 643 -7.28 -22.72 15.07
CA LEU A 643 -6.24 -22.66 14.05
C LEU A 643 -4.90 -23.23 14.53
N THR A 644 -4.45 -22.89 15.73
CA THR A 644 -3.12 -23.27 16.22
C THR A 644 -3.09 -24.59 16.97
N GLY A 645 -4.18 -24.96 17.64
CA GLY A 645 -4.28 -26.18 18.47
C GLY A 645 -4.97 -27.34 17.75
N THR A 646 -6.14 -27.10 17.15
CA THR A 646 -6.91 -28.18 16.49
C THR A 646 -6.36 -28.49 15.10
N ILE A 647 -6.10 -27.46 14.30
CA ILE A 647 -5.47 -27.61 12.98
C ILE A 647 -3.96 -27.77 13.18
N GLY A 648 -3.30 -26.80 13.83
CA GLY A 648 -1.85 -26.81 14.07
C GLY A 648 -1.08 -27.12 12.78
N THR A 649 -0.19 -28.08 12.84
CA THR A 649 0.64 -28.55 11.71
C THR A 649 0.00 -29.66 10.88
N ARG A 650 -1.26 -30.03 11.17
CA ARG A 650 -1.95 -31.19 10.59
C ARG A 650 -1.96 -31.18 9.06
N TYR A 651 -2.06 -30.01 8.45
CA TYR A 651 -2.16 -29.84 7.00
C TYR A 651 -0.85 -29.43 6.32
N ASP A 652 0.23 -29.21 7.06
CA ASP A 652 1.50 -28.71 6.50
C ASP A 652 2.11 -29.63 5.42
N SER A 653 1.93 -30.94 5.54
CA SER A 653 2.43 -31.88 4.54
C SER A 653 1.63 -31.85 3.25
N ASP A 654 0.30 -31.81 3.38
CA ASP A 654 -0.62 -31.74 2.23
C ASP A 654 -0.54 -30.39 1.55
N TRP A 655 -0.44 -29.33 2.34
CA TRP A 655 -0.16 -27.97 1.88
C TRP A 655 1.05 -27.90 0.95
N ARG A 656 2.19 -28.49 1.32
CA ARG A 656 3.38 -28.50 0.47
C ARG A 656 3.14 -29.21 -0.86
N THR A 657 2.39 -30.29 -0.84
CA THR A 657 2.02 -31.03 -2.06
C THR A 657 1.12 -30.19 -2.95
N TRP A 658 0.17 -29.49 -2.35
CA TRP A 658 -0.73 -28.59 -3.05
C TRP A 658 0.02 -27.39 -3.64
N LEU A 659 0.95 -26.77 -2.90
CA LEU A 659 1.81 -25.69 -3.41
C LEU A 659 2.59 -26.11 -4.66
N ALA A 660 3.18 -27.32 -4.64
CA ALA A 660 3.89 -27.84 -5.80
C ALA A 660 2.96 -28.04 -7.01
N SER A 661 1.71 -28.39 -6.77
CA SER A 661 0.69 -28.49 -7.82
C SER A 661 0.33 -27.09 -8.38
N CYS A 662 0.23 -26.09 -7.52
CA CYS A 662 -0.02 -24.70 -7.91
C CYS A 662 1.12 -24.14 -8.78
N ALA A 663 2.36 -24.32 -8.34
CA ALA A 663 3.54 -23.92 -9.09
C ALA A 663 3.63 -24.58 -10.48
N ALA A 664 3.07 -25.78 -10.61
CA ALA A 664 2.99 -26.50 -11.88
C ALA A 664 1.74 -26.14 -12.73
N GLY A 665 1.04 -25.04 -12.36
CA GLY A 665 -0.17 -24.57 -13.06
C GLY A 665 -1.42 -25.45 -12.84
N ARG A 666 -1.37 -26.40 -11.92
CA ARG A 666 -2.49 -27.33 -11.66
C ARG A 666 -3.42 -26.88 -10.54
N CYS A 667 -3.12 -25.82 -9.85
CA CYS A 667 -4.10 -25.09 -9.04
C CYS A 667 -4.58 -23.82 -9.78
N SER A 668 -4.58 -23.88 -11.09
CA SER A 668 -4.99 -22.79 -11.95
C SER A 668 -6.49 -22.53 -11.81
N GLY A 669 -6.80 -21.30 -11.54
CA GLY A 669 -8.14 -20.77 -11.47
C GLY A 669 -8.62 -20.67 -10.03
N GLY A 670 -8.66 -19.44 -9.46
CA GLY A 670 -9.82 -19.06 -8.69
C GLY A 670 -11.00 -19.23 -9.61
N GLY A 671 -11.19 -20.43 -10.07
CA GLY A 671 -12.36 -20.82 -10.81
C GLY A 671 -13.37 -21.13 -9.75
N THR A 672 -14.51 -20.53 -9.83
CA THR A 672 -15.72 -21.24 -9.62
C THR A 672 -15.42 -22.75 -9.70
N THR A 673 -15.48 -23.45 -8.56
CA THR A 673 -16.20 -24.69 -8.63
C THR A 673 -17.58 -24.29 -9.12
N THR A 674 -17.71 -24.12 -10.44
CA THR A 674 -18.96 -24.49 -11.02
C THR A 674 -19.23 -25.86 -10.44
N PRO A 675 -20.29 -26.08 -9.66
CA PRO A 675 -20.69 -27.42 -9.22
C PRO A 675 -20.58 -28.25 -10.50
N PRO A 676 -20.05 -29.47 -10.50
CA PRO A 676 -19.86 -30.25 -11.71
C PRO A 676 -21.09 -30.02 -12.55
N GLY A 677 -20.92 -29.21 -13.61
CA GLY A 677 -22.05 -28.55 -14.28
C GLY A 677 -23.00 -29.65 -14.63
N THR A 678 -24.29 -29.46 -14.43
CA THR A 678 -25.32 -30.46 -14.80
C THR A 678 -24.88 -31.10 -16.09
N PRO A 679 -24.64 -32.41 -16.15
CA PRO A 679 -24.19 -33.04 -17.39
C PRO A 679 -25.11 -32.65 -18.51
N CYS A 680 -24.58 -32.30 -19.68
CA CYS A 680 -25.40 -32.00 -20.83
C CYS A 680 -26.24 -33.23 -21.18
N THR A 681 -27.56 -33.06 -21.25
CA THR A 681 -28.55 -34.16 -21.42
C THR A 681 -28.88 -34.46 -22.88
N GLY A 682 -28.32 -33.70 -23.84
CA GLY A 682 -28.53 -33.95 -25.28
C GLY A 682 -28.07 -35.34 -25.70
N THR A 683 -28.86 -36.00 -26.55
CA THR A 683 -28.56 -37.34 -27.07
C THR A 683 -27.37 -37.36 -28.04
N ASP A 684 -27.06 -36.24 -28.69
CA ASP A 684 -25.81 -36.06 -29.45
C ASP A 684 -24.66 -35.76 -28.48
N ALA A 685 -23.64 -36.61 -28.51
CA ALA A 685 -22.45 -36.46 -27.69
C ALA A 685 -21.66 -35.15 -27.96
N ARG A 686 -21.94 -34.43 -29.02
CA ARG A 686 -21.32 -33.15 -29.37
C ARG A 686 -22.18 -31.94 -29.02
N GLU A 687 -23.44 -32.17 -28.59
CA GLU A 687 -24.33 -31.05 -28.26
C GLU A 687 -24.06 -30.55 -26.82
N LEU A 688 -23.75 -29.27 -26.72
CA LEU A 688 -23.70 -28.52 -25.46
C LEU A 688 -25.06 -27.85 -25.22
N GLY A 689 -25.58 -27.94 -24.00
CA GLY A 689 -26.80 -27.25 -23.58
C GLY A 689 -26.52 -25.93 -22.88
N GLN A 690 -27.58 -25.32 -22.34
CA GLN A 690 -27.47 -24.16 -21.46
C GLN A 690 -26.98 -24.60 -20.09
N ASN A 691 -25.96 -23.88 -19.57
CA ASN A 691 -25.43 -24.10 -18.21
C ASN A 691 -25.10 -25.57 -17.88
N CYS A 692 -24.46 -26.27 -18.82
CA CYS A 692 -24.12 -27.68 -18.66
C CYS A 692 -22.66 -27.96 -19.02
N THR A 693 -22.18 -29.15 -18.60
CA THR A 693 -20.81 -29.62 -18.84
C THR A 693 -20.83 -30.95 -19.60
N ARG A 694 -20.01 -31.04 -20.64
CA ARG A 694 -19.75 -32.28 -21.38
C ARG A 694 -18.29 -32.69 -21.15
N ALA A 695 -18.11 -33.73 -20.39
CA ALA A 695 -16.79 -34.27 -20.03
C ALA A 695 -16.24 -35.24 -21.10
N GLY A 696 -14.98 -35.63 -20.97
CA GLY A 696 -14.36 -36.73 -21.67
C GLY A 696 -13.97 -36.43 -23.14
N GLN A 697 -13.80 -35.16 -23.51
CA GLN A 697 -13.35 -34.80 -24.85
C GLN A 697 -11.91 -35.22 -25.06
N SER A 698 -11.58 -35.70 -26.28
CA SER A 698 -10.23 -36.18 -26.60
C SER A 698 -9.96 -35.99 -28.12
N ALA A 699 -8.72 -35.68 -28.45
CA ALA A 699 -8.22 -35.68 -29.81
C ALA A 699 -6.70 -36.00 -29.84
N THR A 700 -6.24 -36.59 -30.95
CA THR A 700 -4.82 -36.79 -31.21
C THR A 700 -4.20 -35.50 -31.75
N THR A 701 -2.90 -35.31 -31.55
CA THR A 701 -2.16 -34.11 -32.02
C THR A 701 -2.51 -33.76 -33.47
N GLY A 702 -2.82 -32.47 -33.68
CA GLY A 702 -3.22 -31.93 -35.03
C GLY A 702 -4.67 -32.16 -35.39
N ASN A 703 -5.50 -32.84 -34.56
CA ASN A 703 -6.91 -33.08 -34.78
C ASN A 703 -7.79 -32.28 -33.82
N TYR A 704 -9.11 -32.38 -33.99
CA TYR A 704 -10.10 -31.62 -33.25
C TYR A 704 -11.12 -32.54 -32.57
N ALA A 705 -11.60 -32.07 -31.38
CA ALA A 705 -12.90 -32.45 -30.85
C ALA A 705 -13.92 -31.35 -31.19
N TYR A 706 -15.06 -31.73 -31.82
CA TYR A 706 -16.06 -30.78 -32.29
C TYR A 706 -17.33 -30.84 -31.48
N LEU A 707 -17.79 -29.69 -30.99
CA LEU A 707 -19.00 -29.53 -30.20
C LEU A 707 -19.84 -28.36 -30.76
N TYR A 708 -21.12 -28.35 -30.50
CA TYR A 708 -22.00 -27.26 -30.91
C TYR A 708 -23.04 -26.96 -29.81
N LEU A 709 -23.63 -25.78 -29.85
CA LEU A 709 -24.73 -25.39 -28.97
C LEU A 709 -25.72 -24.52 -29.71
N ARG A 710 -26.97 -24.46 -29.21
CA ARG A 710 -28.02 -23.60 -29.73
C ARG A 710 -28.25 -22.45 -28.78
N VAL A 711 -27.90 -21.24 -29.22
CA VAL A 711 -28.06 -20.01 -28.43
C VAL A 711 -29.45 -19.42 -28.71
N PRO A 712 -30.30 -19.22 -27.68
CA PRO A 712 -31.59 -18.57 -27.80
C PRO A 712 -31.47 -17.09 -28.20
N ALA A 713 -32.52 -16.55 -28.78
CA ALA A 713 -32.63 -15.11 -29.01
C ALA A 713 -32.66 -14.35 -27.67
N GLY A 714 -31.93 -13.22 -27.60
CA GLY A 714 -31.89 -12.40 -26.44
C GLY A 714 -30.85 -12.84 -25.37
N THR A 715 -30.00 -13.81 -25.67
CA THR A 715 -28.86 -14.16 -24.83
C THR A 715 -27.88 -12.97 -24.79
N SER A 716 -27.65 -12.43 -23.62
CA SER A 716 -26.75 -11.27 -23.42
C SER A 716 -25.27 -11.67 -23.44
N ARG A 717 -24.96 -12.89 -22.98
CA ARG A 717 -23.59 -13.40 -22.91
C ARG A 717 -23.55 -14.91 -22.99
N LEU A 718 -22.59 -15.44 -23.73
CA LEU A 718 -22.24 -16.85 -23.79
C LEU A 718 -20.79 -16.99 -23.28
N THR A 719 -20.58 -17.82 -22.26
CA THR A 719 -19.25 -18.23 -21.84
C THR A 719 -19.04 -19.70 -22.13
N VAL A 720 -17.90 -20.04 -22.71
CA VAL A 720 -17.45 -21.41 -22.96
C VAL A 720 -16.13 -21.63 -22.25
N THR A 721 -16.06 -22.61 -21.38
CA THR A 721 -14.86 -22.92 -20.59
C THR A 721 -14.43 -24.36 -20.82
N THR A 722 -13.13 -24.59 -21.00
CA THR A 722 -12.53 -25.91 -21.02
C THR A 722 -11.68 -26.13 -19.78
N SER A 723 -11.63 -27.38 -19.27
CA SER A 723 -10.86 -27.70 -18.06
C SER A 723 -10.56 -29.19 -17.94
N GLY A 724 -9.56 -29.51 -17.15
CA GLY A 724 -9.19 -30.88 -16.79
C GLY A 724 -8.55 -31.68 -17.95
N GLY A 725 -8.48 -32.98 -17.77
CA GLY A 725 -7.83 -33.87 -18.74
C GLY A 725 -6.30 -33.78 -18.77
N THR A 726 -5.71 -34.40 -19.78
CA THR A 726 -4.26 -34.41 -20.04
C THR A 726 -3.99 -33.92 -21.46
N GLY A 727 -2.78 -33.45 -21.76
CA GLY A 727 -2.40 -32.95 -23.07
C GLY A 727 -2.50 -31.44 -23.19
N ASP A 728 -2.70 -30.95 -24.43
CA ASP A 728 -2.72 -29.50 -24.73
C ASP A 728 -3.75 -29.21 -25.85
N ALA A 729 -4.83 -28.49 -25.49
CA ALA A 729 -5.98 -28.27 -26.37
C ALA A 729 -6.36 -26.79 -26.38
N ASP A 730 -6.17 -26.15 -27.52
CA ASP A 730 -6.66 -24.80 -27.81
C ASP A 730 -8.18 -24.78 -28.06
N LEU A 731 -8.85 -23.74 -27.61
CA LEU A 731 -10.30 -23.54 -27.76
C LEU A 731 -10.62 -22.54 -28.88
N TYR A 732 -11.48 -22.96 -29.84
CA TYR A 732 -11.94 -22.14 -30.97
C TYR A 732 -13.47 -22.04 -30.97
N TYR A 733 -13.97 -20.87 -31.35
CA TYR A 733 -15.40 -20.57 -31.44
C TYR A 733 -15.75 -19.92 -32.79
N SER A 734 -16.94 -20.27 -33.34
CA SER A 734 -17.54 -19.59 -34.47
C SER A 734 -19.08 -19.66 -34.42
N ALA A 735 -19.73 -18.56 -34.80
CA ALA A 735 -21.19 -18.48 -34.91
C ALA A 735 -21.74 -18.96 -36.27
N VAL A 736 -20.89 -19.26 -37.27
CA VAL A 736 -21.33 -19.52 -38.64
C VAL A 736 -20.96 -20.90 -39.17
N GLY A 737 -20.10 -21.65 -38.49
CA GLY A 737 -19.67 -22.97 -38.92
C GLY A 737 -18.55 -23.52 -38.04
N TRP A 738 -18.08 -24.73 -38.30
CA TRP A 738 -17.02 -25.36 -37.50
C TRP A 738 -15.78 -24.50 -37.44
N ALA A 739 -15.41 -24.12 -36.21
CA ALA A 739 -14.22 -23.34 -35.91
C ALA A 739 -12.94 -24.20 -36.05
N GLY A 740 -11.83 -23.60 -36.39
CA GLY A 740 -10.55 -24.26 -36.48
C GLY A 740 -9.41 -23.25 -36.59
N THR A 741 -8.15 -23.71 -36.61
CA THR A 741 -6.95 -22.87 -36.63
C THR A 741 -6.92 -21.87 -37.80
N GLY A 742 -7.59 -22.15 -38.94
CA GLY A 742 -7.66 -21.27 -40.11
C GLY A 742 -8.96 -20.48 -40.23
N SER A 743 -9.99 -20.77 -39.40
CA SER A 743 -11.32 -20.12 -39.50
C SER A 743 -12.03 -20.14 -38.16
N TYR A 744 -12.14 -19.00 -37.52
CA TYR A 744 -12.79 -18.82 -36.21
C TYR A 744 -13.25 -17.38 -36.01
N THR A 745 -14.24 -17.18 -35.14
CA THR A 745 -14.64 -15.84 -34.69
C THR A 745 -13.81 -15.40 -33.48
N GLN A 746 -13.61 -16.32 -32.53
CA GLN A 746 -12.76 -16.12 -31.36
C GLN A 746 -11.97 -17.38 -31.08
N ARG A 747 -10.84 -17.23 -30.37
CA ARG A 747 -10.04 -18.34 -29.89
C ARG A 747 -9.43 -18.00 -28.52
N ALA A 748 -9.17 -19.02 -27.70
CA ALA A 748 -8.34 -18.97 -26.53
C ALA A 748 -7.30 -20.08 -26.66
N THR A 749 -6.02 -19.69 -26.69
CA THR A 749 -4.88 -20.57 -26.97
C THR A 749 -3.80 -20.36 -25.92
N GLY A 750 -3.01 -21.40 -25.65
CA GLY A 750 -1.92 -21.37 -24.68
C GLY A 750 -1.67 -22.75 -24.11
N PRO A 751 -0.63 -22.94 -23.28
CA PRO A 751 -0.29 -24.27 -22.77
C PRO A 751 -1.41 -24.85 -21.89
N GLY A 752 -1.75 -26.12 -22.11
CA GLY A 752 -2.74 -26.89 -21.34
C GLY A 752 -4.16 -26.85 -21.89
N ASN A 753 -5.11 -27.28 -21.06
CA ASN A 753 -6.51 -27.49 -21.47
C ASN A 753 -7.50 -26.50 -20.86
N SER A 754 -7.04 -25.54 -20.08
CA SER A 754 -7.90 -24.61 -19.34
C SER A 754 -8.01 -23.29 -20.10
N HIS A 755 -9.10 -23.11 -20.83
CA HIS A 755 -9.37 -21.93 -21.63
C HIS A 755 -10.78 -21.42 -21.40
N THR A 756 -10.98 -20.11 -21.55
CA THR A 756 -12.29 -19.46 -21.46
C THR A 756 -12.48 -18.52 -22.64
N LEU A 757 -13.65 -18.61 -23.27
CA LEU A 757 -14.13 -17.65 -24.29
C LEU A 757 -15.41 -17.02 -23.78
N THR A 758 -15.56 -15.72 -24.00
CA THR A 758 -16.79 -14.99 -23.72
C THR A 758 -17.25 -14.26 -24.98
N VAL A 759 -18.53 -14.44 -25.34
CA VAL A 759 -19.16 -13.79 -26.47
C VAL A 759 -20.33 -12.97 -25.98
N ASP A 760 -20.23 -11.66 -26.05
CA ASP A 760 -21.32 -10.75 -25.70
C ASP A 760 -22.34 -10.64 -26.84
N ASN A 761 -23.62 -10.64 -26.44
CA ASN A 761 -24.74 -10.55 -27.36
C ASN A 761 -24.66 -11.53 -28.58
N PRO A 762 -24.41 -12.83 -28.33
CA PRO A 762 -24.28 -13.80 -29.39
C PRO A 762 -25.58 -13.84 -30.23
N PRO A 763 -25.50 -13.93 -31.56
CA PRO A 763 -26.71 -14.08 -32.40
C PRO A 763 -27.47 -15.35 -32.06
N ALA A 764 -28.80 -15.36 -32.22
CA ALA A 764 -29.58 -16.58 -32.05
C ALA A 764 -29.21 -17.60 -33.13
N GLY A 765 -29.05 -18.88 -32.76
CA GLY A 765 -28.75 -19.93 -33.72
C GLY A 765 -27.77 -20.98 -33.23
N THR A 766 -27.24 -21.77 -34.16
CA THR A 766 -26.23 -22.79 -33.81
C THR A 766 -24.84 -22.19 -33.83
N HIS A 767 -24.10 -22.41 -32.73
CA HIS A 767 -22.71 -21.98 -32.53
C HIS A 767 -21.82 -23.21 -32.44
N TYR A 768 -20.59 -23.08 -32.88
CA TYR A 768 -19.65 -24.18 -33.06
C TYR A 768 -18.41 -23.95 -32.18
N ILE A 769 -18.04 -24.99 -31.44
CA ILE A 769 -16.91 -25.03 -30.54
C ILE A 769 -15.96 -26.13 -31.02
N SER A 770 -14.69 -25.85 -31.09
CA SER A 770 -13.69 -26.86 -31.44
C SER A 770 -12.50 -26.78 -30.49
N LEU A 771 -12.06 -27.94 -30.01
CA LEU A 771 -10.83 -28.08 -29.28
C LEU A 771 -9.77 -28.64 -30.24
N TYR A 772 -8.73 -27.87 -30.51
CA TYR A 772 -7.61 -28.28 -31.36
C TYR A 772 -6.51 -28.86 -30.50
N ALA A 773 -6.05 -30.07 -30.79
CA ALA A 773 -4.95 -30.72 -30.08
C ALA A 773 -3.60 -30.19 -30.57
N VAL A 774 -3.04 -29.21 -29.84
CA VAL A 774 -1.63 -28.79 -30.00
C VAL A 774 -0.72 -29.97 -29.66
N ASN A 775 -1.01 -30.64 -28.54
CA ASN A 775 -0.57 -32.00 -28.22
C ASN A 775 -1.81 -32.88 -27.95
N GLY A 776 -1.73 -34.15 -28.24
CA GLY A 776 -2.85 -35.07 -27.98
C GLY A 776 -3.42 -34.91 -26.58
N PHE A 777 -4.72 -34.66 -26.47
CA PHE A 777 -5.39 -34.44 -25.17
C PHE A 777 -6.47 -35.51 -24.93
N SER A 778 -6.77 -35.77 -23.67
CA SER A 778 -7.80 -36.73 -23.26
C SER A 778 -8.44 -36.32 -21.94
N GLY A 779 -9.76 -36.52 -21.83
CA GLY A 779 -10.54 -36.31 -20.63
C GLY A 779 -10.90 -34.84 -20.34
N VAL A 780 -10.79 -33.96 -21.35
CA VAL A 780 -11.13 -32.53 -21.20
C VAL A 780 -12.64 -32.36 -21.08
N SER A 781 -13.04 -31.48 -20.19
CA SER A 781 -14.44 -31.07 -19.99
C SER A 781 -14.69 -29.71 -20.64
N VAL A 782 -15.85 -29.58 -21.30
CA VAL A 782 -16.33 -28.31 -21.90
C VAL A 782 -17.62 -27.91 -21.22
N ALA A 783 -17.62 -26.72 -20.58
CA ALA A 783 -18.77 -26.14 -19.91
C ALA A 783 -19.29 -24.93 -20.69
N THR A 784 -20.60 -24.71 -20.64
CA THR A 784 -21.28 -23.54 -21.21
C THR A 784 -22.09 -22.83 -20.14
N ALA A 785 -22.11 -21.49 -20.20
CA ALA A 785 -22.97 -20.64 -19.36
C ALA A 785 -23.58 -19.54 -20.24
N TYR A 786 -24.94 -19.50 -20.28
CA TYR A 786 -25.70 -18.46 -21.03
C TYR A 786 -27.15 -18.41 -20.62
#